data_49efb710b5ed3b4438569e929f2d343f
#
_entry.id   49efb710b5ed3b4438569e929f2d343f
#
_cell.length_a   1.000
_cell.length_b   1.000
_cell.length_c   1.000
_cell.angle_alpha   90.00
_cell.angle_beta   90.00
_cell.angle_gamma   90.00
#
_symmetry.space_group_name_H-M   'P 1'
#
loop_
_entity.id
_entity.type
_entity.pdbx_description
1 polymer ?
#
loop_
_entity_poly.entity_id
_entity_poly.type
_entity_poly.pdbx_seq_one_letter_code
_entity_poly.pdbx_strand_id
1 'polypeptide(L)'
;MEQILEIRDGCSTPEQLLKSRAFSRYLNIYKKEFVEEMGAREGRQRPEAQHRAAMFKDLSAREVLAILEGPRPTSEEGLERARAVVRFLDGAFHHYRSSGYKRLVRLQNDVVSTGEETPETVKDKVTAKARSLADLILETRRDLLAKVDLEHGVRRTPGLDPSPNVTAGEISGHYLNLPGAYVELNHVPLTIAADILTGVDYSTPSNKRAEPFYELDHNPFDHARFEPDDWVAVPLQVGSSLIVAYLHKARGTIEMEPGLLNLFPFARIEEIKAGRRPDGIFIFGDPNAHPKDLGYWWDPANEVLVGMVPDRDELKYFGYCKKPILTLHNVLAIRKGEIPLHCGCTRYLVRFDEQGEPYITEMRVKADDMGRVVLTRGADGLTRPIFFGTETGAFACLDGFSEQAKIQMVGREVGYNKETGSNARQIVPVTDEGEVFRGDVLDVLLYMNNFTLIPQGESTIDTAMGVEQAIDHFRLGERVAAGSTSTHRGAKESSYWANPFPLLRDNDGTILHPDLYEKFSITEAGFIGDLRALVARGEIKVGVAHSQLMAGVYSENSDEALARCGYANRDEVELKAPERLAEDLIDLIKARAKAKRERLGGSIAEVSITVALIGDSRTGKSETAEKMEGLLSLNLV
;
A
#
# COMPACT_ATOMS: atom_id res chain seq x y z
N MET A 1 -38.78 -13.96 3.98
CA MET A 1 -38.85 -14.98 2.91
C MET A 1 -37.46 -15.04 2.30
N GLU A 2 -36.64 -15.99 2.74
CA GLU A 2 -35.27 -16.17 2.23
C GLU A 2 -35.36 -16.59 0.77
N GLN A 3 -34.90 -15.74 -0.13
CA GLN A 3 -34.80 -16.07 -1.53
C GLN A 3 -33.57 -16.96 -1.74
N ILE A 4 -33.81 -18.23 -1.94
CA ILE A 4 -32.80 -19.24 -2.28
C ILE A 4 -32.27 -18.90 -3.67
N LEU A 5 -30.96 -18.65 -3.79
CA LEU A 5 -30.25 -18.58 -5.07
C LEU A 5 -30.15 -20.01 -5.63
N GLU A 6 -31.09 -20.42 -6.44
CA GLU A 6 -30.95 -21.66 -7.24
C GLU A 6 -29.93 -21.42 -8.36
N ILE A 7 -28.69 -21.87 -8.15
CA ILE A 7 -27.68 -21.92 -9.21
C ILE A 7 -27.98 -23.16 -10.07
N ARG A 8 -29.06 -23.11 -10.85
CA ARG A 8 -29.43 -24.22 -11.75
C ARG A 8 -28.73 -24.18 -13.10
N ASP A 9 -28.33 -23.00 -13.54
CA ASP A 9 -27.70 -22.81 -14.83
C ASP A 9 -26.19 -22.86 -14.68
N GLY A 10 -25.56 -23.91 -15.18
CA GLY A 10 -24.08 -24.00 -15.23
C GLY A 10 -23.54 -22.94 -16.18
N CYS A 11 -23.16 -21.77 -15.64
CA CYS A 11 -22.44 -20.76 -16.39
C CYS A 11 -20.95 -21.15 -16.42
N SER A 12 -20.33 -21.08 -17.59
CA SER A 12 -18.92 -21.34 -17.80
C SER A 12 -18.16 -20.14 -18.38
N THR A 13 -18.86 -19.06 -18.70
CA THR A 13 -18.26 -17.81 -19.23
C THR A 13 -18.89 -16.57 -18.59
N PRO A 14 -18.17 -15.43 -18.54
CA PRO A 14 -18.69 -14.14 -18.08
C PRO A 14 -20.00 -13.73 -18.79
N GLU A 15 -20.10 -13.97 -20.08
CA GLU A 15 -21.30 -13.65 -20.87
C GLU A 15 -22.51 -14.47 -20.40
N GLN A 16 -22.35 -15.78 -20.20
CA GLN A 16 -23.40 -16.65 -19.67
C GLN A 16 -23.81 -16.23 -18.26
N LEU A 17 -22.84 -15.87 -17.40
CA LEU A 17 -23.09 -15.36 -16.06
C LEU A 17 -23.96 -14.09 -16.11
N LEU A 18 -23.58 -13.11 -16.91
CA LEU A 18 -24.28 -11.82 -17.02
C LEU A 18 -25.70 -11.96 -17.63
N LYS A 19 -25.92 -12.95 -18.50
CA LYS A 19 -27.24 -13.29 -19.06
C LYS A 19 -28.09 -14.14 -18.10
N SER A 20 -27.49 -14.70 -17.03
CA SER A 20 -28.22 -15.58 -16.12
C SER A 20 -29.20 -14.81 -15.22
N ARG A 21 -30.39 -15.42 -15.00
CA ARG A 21 -31.35 -14.86 -14.04
C ARG A 21 -30.88 -14.93 -12.60
N ALA A 22 -30.09 -15.94 -12.27
CA ALA A 22 -29.55 -16.16 -10.94
C ALA A 22 -28.59 -15.02 -10.57
N PHE A 23 -27.66 -14.66 -11.46
CA PHE A 23 -26.72 -13.56 -11.21
C PHE A 23 -27.40 -12.20 -11.16
N SER A 24 -28.36 -11.93 -12.06
CA SER A 24 -29.16 -10.70 -12.01
C SER A 24 -29.93 -10.57 -10.69
N ARG A 25 -30.49 -11.68 -10.17
CA ARG A 25 -31.12 -11.72 -8.85
C ARG A 25 -30.11 -11.44 -7.73
N TYR A 26 -28.95 -12.05 -7.81
CA TYR A 26 -27.88 -11.86 -6.84
C TYR A 26 -27.43 -10.40 -6.78
N LEU A 27 -27.18 -9.77 -7.92
CA LEU A 27 -26.82 -8.34 -7.98
C LEU A 27 -27.91 -7.44 -7.38
N ASN A 28 -29.19 -7.79 -7.55
CA ASN A 28 -30.29 -7.05 -6.94
C ASN A 28 -30.33 -7.24 -5.40
N ILE A 29 -30.00 -8.42 -4.89
CA ILE A 29 -29.89 -8.67 -3.46
C ILE A 29 -28.71 -7.87 -2.89
N TYR A 30 -27.55 -7.92 -3.52
CA TYR A 30 -26.38 -7.13 -3.13
C TYR A 30 -26.69 -5.63 -3.10
N LYS A 31 -27.31 -5.09 -4.15
CA LYS A 31 -27.70 -3.67 -4.19
C LYS A 31 -28.63 -3.30 -3.03
N LYS A 32 -29.61 -4.14 -2.75
CA LYS A 32 -30.56 -3.90 -1.67
C LYS A 32 -29.87 -3.92 -0.29
N GLU A 33 -29.08 -4.97 -0.02
CA GLU A 33 -28.35 -5.10 1.23
C GLU A 33 -27.31 -3.97 1.40
N PHE A 34 -26.60 -3.58 0.34
CA PHE A 34 -25.67 -2.46 0.35
C PHE A 34 -26.37 -1.14 0.69
N VAL A 35 -27.50 -0.85 0.04
CA VAL A 35 -28.28 0.37 0.30
C VAL A 35 -28.88 0.36 1.72
N GLU A 36 -29.37 -0.80 2.19
CA GLU A 36 -29.90 -0.96 3.56
C GLU A 36 -28.80 -0.83 4.63
N GLU A 37 -27.62 -1.42 4.41
CA GLU A 37 -26.46 -1.28 5.33
C GLU A 37 -25.98 0.16 5.39
N MET A 38 -25.87 0.82 4.23
CA MET A 38 -25.49 2.22 4.16
C MET A 38 -26.53 3.11 4.85
N GLY A 39 -27.83 2.82 4.71
CA GLY A 39 -28.89 3.54 5.41
C GLY A 39 -28.99 3.25 6.90
N ALA A 40 -28.68 2.02 7.34
CA ALA A 40 -28.74 1.64 8.78
C ALA A 40 -27.54 2.13 9.60
N ARG A 41 -26.36 2.25 8.99
CA ARG A 41 -25.16 2.85 9.62
C ARG A 41 -25.24 4.37 9.74
N GLU A 42 -26.20 4.99 9.05
CA GLU A 42 -26.32 6.43 8.90
C GLU A 42 -27.55 6.98 9.65
N GLY A 43 -27.44 7.10 10.94
CA GLY A 43 -28.24 8.10 11.66
C GLY A 43 -27.91 9.56 11.26
N ARG A 44 -26.98 9.76 10.31
CA ARG A 44 -26.61 11.05 9.68
C ARG A 44 -26.30 10.80 8.19
N GLN A 45 -27.12 11.39 7.34
CA GLN A 45 -27.03 11.29 5.87
C GLN A 45 -25.68 11.85 5.37
N ARG A 46 -24.82 10.97 4.78
CA ARG A 46 -23.59 11.39 4.11
C ARG A 46 -23.83 11.53 2.61
N PRO A 47 -23.62 12.72 2.01
CA PRO A 47 -23.89 12.97 0.58
C PRO A 47 -23.18 11.99 -0.38
N GLU A 48 -21.97 11.54 -0.02
CA GLU A 48 -21.20 10.61 -0.88
C GLU A 48 -21.69 9.19 -0.86
N ALA A 49 -22.12 8.70 0.31
CA ALA A 49 -22.77 7.39 0.39
C ALA A 49 -24.08 7.39 -0.39
N GLN A 50 -24.83 8.50 -0.36
CA GLN A 50 -26.01 8.69 -1.21
C GLN A 50 -25.65 8.73 -2.69
N HIS A 51 -24.58 9.39 -3.07
CA HIS A 51 -24.10 9.43 -4.45
C HIS A 51 -23.69 8.03 -4.94
N ARG A 52 -22.90 7.27 -4.18
CA ARG A 52 -22.53 5.88 -4.49
C ARG A 52 -23.75 4.96 -4.55
N ALA A 53 -24.64 5.07 -3.59
CA ALA A 53 -25.89 4.30 -3.58
C ALA A 53 -26.77 4.63 -4.79
N ALA A 54 -26.82 5.90 -5.19
CA ALA A 54 -27.51 6.33 -6.41
C ALA A 54 -26.85 5.75 -7.66
N MET A 55 -25.52 5.83 -7.78
CA MET A 55 -24.78 5.21 -8.89
C MET A 55 -25.02 3.70 -8.99
N PHE A 56 -24.98 2.98 -7.85
CA PHE A 56 -25.17 1.53 -7.84
C PHE A 56 -26.63 1.12 -8.06
N LYS A 57 -27.59 1.99 -7.71
CA LYS A 57 -29.02 1.71 -7.88
C LYS A 57 -29.40 1.41 -9.34
N ASP A 58 -28.78 2.10 -10.26
CA ASP A 58 -29.08 2.00 -11.70
C ASP A 58 -28.21 0.96 -12.41
N LEU A 59 -27.16 0.39 -11.75
CA LEU A 59 -26.33 -0.64 -12.35
C LEU A 59 -27.06 -1.97 -12.45
N SER A 60 -26.83 -2.69 -13.55
CA SER A 60 -27.44 -3.99 -13.82
C SER A 60 -26.48 -4.91 -14.57
N ALA A 61 -26.72 -6.23 -14.53
CA ALA A 61 -25.97 -7.20 -15.31
C ALA A 61 -26.00 -6.90 -16.82
N ARG A 62 -27.09 -6.32 -17.30
CA ARG A 62 -27.24 -5.90 -18.71
C ARG A 62 -26.29 -4.77 -19.07
N GLU A 63 -26.09 -3.82 -18.18
CA GLU A 63 -25.15 -2.71 -18.39
C GLU A 63 -23.70 -3.19 -18.37
N VAL A 64 -23.36 -4.08 -17.42
CA VAL A 64 -22.05 -4.75 -17.39
C VAL A 64 -21.79 -5.43 -18.74
N LEU A 65 -22.75 -6.19 -19.23
CA LEU A 65 -22.65 -6.87 -20.52
C LEU A 65 -22.48 -5.89 -21.69
N ALA A 66 -23.24 -4.78 -21.71
CA ALA A 66 -23.13 -3.77 -22.74
C ALA A 66 -21.75 -3.11 -22.81
N ILE A 67 -21.09 -2.91 -21.65
CA ILE A 67 -19.70 -2.40 -21.60
C ILE A 67 -18.72 -3.46 -22.12
N LEU A 68 -18.91 -4.73 -21.76
CA LEU A 68 -18.05 -5.83 -22.21
C LEU A 68 -18.14 -6.07 -23.72
N GLU A 69 -19.34 -6.11 -24.27
CA GLU A 69 -19.59 -6.33 -25.70
C GLU A 69 -19.35 -5.09 -26.56
N GLY A 70 -19.44 -3.88 -25.97
CA GLY A 70 -19.29 -2.60 -26.65
C GLY A 70 -17.82 -2.21 -26.92
N PRO A 71 -17.60 -1.14 -27.71
CA PRO A 71 -16.28 -0.55 -27.85
C PRO A 71 -15.82 0.06 -26.52
N ARG A 72 -14.49 0.23 -26.38
CA ARG A 72 -13.92 0.92 -25.22
C ARG A 72 -14.50 2.33 -25.08
N PRO A 73 -14.95 2.73 -23.88
CA PRO A 73 -15.39 4.10 -23.65
C PRO A 73 -14.26 5.10 -23.92
N THR A 74 -14.54 6.14 -24.68
CA THR A 74 -13.55 7.18 -25.02
C THR A 74 -13.84 8.51 -24.33
N SER A 75 -15.06 8.72 -23.82
CA SER A 75 -15.41 9.89 -23.04
C SER A 75 -15.05 9.68 -21.55
N GLU A 76 -14.69 10.77 -20.87
CA GLU A 76 -14.40 10.73 -19.44
C GLU A 76 -15.57 10.22 -18.61
N GLU A 77 -16.80 10.66 -18.94
CA GLU A 77 -18.03 10.17 -18.30
C GLU A 77 -18.25 8.66 -18.52
N GLY A 78 -17.99 8.16 -19.73
CA GLY A 78 -18.07 6.73 -20.05
C GLY A 78 -17.03 5.90 -19.30
N LEU A 79 -15.81 6.40 -19.18
CA LEU A 79 -14.73 5.76 -18.40
C LEU A 79 -15.05 5.76 -16.90
N GLU A 80 -15.56 6.87 -16.36
CA GLU A 80 -15.97 6.93 -14.95
C GLU A 80 -17.12 5.98 -14.64
N ARG A 81 -18.10 5.89 -15.56
CA ARG A 81 -19.20 4.94 -15.45
C ARG A 81 -18.70 3.49 -15.48
N ALA A 82 -17.78 3.16 -16.38
CA ALA A 82 -17.20 1.82 -16.46
C ALA A 82 -16.37 1.48 -15.21
N ARG A 83 -15.61 2.44 -14.65
CA ARG A 83 -14.92 2.28 -13.35
C ARG A 83 -15.91 2.05 -12.21
N ALA A 84 -17.06 2.72 -12.22
CA ALA A 84 -18.11 2.48 -11.23
C ALA A 84 -18.68 1.05 -11.32
N VAL A 85 -18.82 0.50 -12.52
CA VAL A 85 -19.21 -0.90 -12.76
C VAL A 85 -18.17 -1.87 -12.20
N VAL A 86 -16.88 -1.60 -12.39
CA VAL A 86 -15.81 -2.42 -11.82
C VAL A 86 -15.89 -2.43 -10.30
N ARG A 87 -16.02 -1.25 -9.65
CA ARG A 87 -16.20 -1.14 -8.19
C ARG A 87 -17.44 -1.86 -7.69
N PHE A 88 -18.53 -1.80 -8.44
CA PHE A 88 -19.76 -2.52 -8.11
C PHE A 88 -19.57 -4.04 -8.13
N LEU A 89 -18.87 -4.57 -9.13
CA LEU A 89 -18.56 -6.01 -9.21
C LEU A 89 -17.56 -6.45 -8.11
N ASP A 90 -16.61 -5.60 -7.76
CA ASP A 90 -15.72 -5.83 -6.61
C ASP A 90 -16.54 -5.98 -5.32
N GLY A 91 -17.42 -5.03 -5.04
CA GLY A 91 -18.30 -5.10 -3.89
C GLY A 91 -19.23 -6.33 -3.91
N ALA A 92 -19.78 -6.67 -5.08
CA ALA A 92 -20.60 -7.88 -5.25
C ALA A 92 -19.80 -9.16 -4.98
N PHE A 93 -18.56 -9.24 -5.44
CA PHE A 93 -17.66 -10.38 -5.16
C PHE A 93 -17.38 -10.53 -3.66
N HIS A 94 -17.01 -9.44 -2.99
CA HIS A 94 -16.75 -9.46 -1.54
C HIS A 94 -18.00 -9.80 -0.73
N HIS A 95 -19.14 -9.24 -1.09
CA HIS A 95 -20.42 -9.60 -0.49
C HIS A 95 -20.77 -11.08 -0.72
N TYR A 96 -20.51 -11.62 -1.91
CA TYR A 96 -20.72 -13.04 -2.19
C TYR A 96 -19.85 -13.93 -1.31
N ARG A 97 -18.57 -13.62 -1.15
CA ARG A 97 -17.67 -14.40 -0.29
C ARG A 97 -17.99 -14.28 1.20
N SER A 98 -18.41 -13.13 1.67
CA SER A 98 -18.72 -12.90 3.09
C SER A 98 -20.11 -13.38 3.50
N SER A 99 -21.13 -13.01 2.74
CA SER A 99 -22.54 -13.29 3.07
C SER A 99 -23.11 -14.47 2.29
N GLY A 100 -22.84 -14.55 1.00
CA GLY A 100 -23.36 -15.59 0.11
C GLY A 100 -22.78 -16.96 0.41
N TYR A 101 -21.48 -17.05 0.69
CA TYR A 101 -20.82 -18.30 1.06
C TYR A 101 -21.35 -18.89 2.38
N LYS A 102 -21.59 -18.06 3.37
CA LYS A 102 -22.20 -18.50 4.65
C LYS A 102 -23.62 -19.04 4.45
N ARG A 103 -24.39 -18.45 3.54
CA ARG A 103 -25.74 -18.94 3.19
C ARG A 103 -25.69 -20.27 2.45
N LEU A 104 -24.74 -20.45 1.53
CA LEU A 104 -24.51 -21.72 0.84
C LEU A 104 -24.10 -22.84 1.80
N VAL A 105 -23.26 -22.55 2.79
CA VAL A 105 -22.88 -23.53 3.84
C VAL A 105 -24.08 -23.92 4.70
N ARG A 106 -25.01 -23.01 5.01
CA ARG A 106 -26.25 -23.32 5.71
C ARG A 106 -27.16 -24.22 4.87
N LEU A 107 -27.38 -23.89 3.58
CA LEU A 107 -28.14 -24.73 2.66
C LEU A 107 -27.54 -26.12 2.51
N GLN A 108 -26.22 -26.26 2.54
CA GLN A 108 -25.53 -27.53 2.55
C GLN A 108 -25.91 -28.38 3.80
N ASN A 109 -25.95 -27.77 4.97
CA ASN A 109 -26.35 -28.46 6.18
C ASN A 109 -27.82 -28.89 6.15
N ASP A 110 -28.68 -28.11 5.55
CA ASP A 110 -30.11 -28.45 5.40
C ASP A 110 -30.32 -29.61 4.40
N VAL A 111 -29.58 -29.66 3.28
CA VAL A 111 -29.62 -30.76 2.29
C VAL A 111 -29.05 -32.06 2.88
N VAL A 112 -27.99 -31.98 3.69
CA VAL A 112 -27.42 -33.16 4.40
C VAL A 112 -28.41 -33.76 5.39
N SER A 113 -29.28 -32.94 5.97
CA SER A 113 -30.29 -33.41 6.93
C SER A 113 -31.43 -34.24 6.28
N THR A 114 -31.57 -34.18 4.93
CA THR A 114 -32.59 -34.93 4.17
C THR A 114 -32.17 -36.35 3.71
N GLY A 115 -30.90 -36.74 3.92
CA GLY A 115 -30.48 -38.14 3.87
C GLY A 115 -30.22 -38.78 2.49
N GLU A 116 -30.22 -38.02 1.40
CA GLU A 116 -30.03 -38.57 0.05
C GLU A 116 -28.58 -38.64 -0.45
N GLU A 117 -27.65 -37.87 0.12
CA GLU A 117 -26.21 -37.88 -0.25
C GLU A 117 -25.33 -37.83 1.01
N THR A 118 -24.07 -38.28 0.88
CA THR A 118 -23.11 -38.18 2.00
C THR A 118 -22.69 -36.72 2.21
N PRO A 119 -22.42 -36.29 3.47
CA PRO A 119 -21.99 -34.92 3.79
C PRO A 119 -20.81 -34.43 2.96
N GLU A 120 -19.86 -35.29 2.66
CA GLU A 120 -18.63 -34.98 1.91
C GLU A 120 -18.94 -34.71 0.44
N THR A 121 -19.78 -35.52 -0.21
CA THR A 121 -20.14 -35.36 -1.62
C THR A 121 -20.91 -34.05 -1.86
N VAL A 122 -21.81 -33.69 -0.95
CA VAL A 122 -22.57 -32.44 -1.03
C VAL A 122 -21.65 -31.24 -0.79
N LYS A 123 -20.73 -31.34 0.18
CA LYS A 123 -19.75 -30.32 0.48
C LYS A 123 -18.86 -30.02 -0.72
N ASP A 124 -18.36 -31.03 -1.39
CA ASP A 124 -17.49 -30.86 -2.55
C ASP A 124 -18.22 -30.25 -3.74
N LYS A 125 -19.44 -30.69 -4.03
CA LYS A 125 -20.28 -30.12 -5.09
C LYS A 125 -20.64 -28.64 -4.85
N VAL A 126 -21.03 -28.29 -3.62
CA VAL A 126 -21.37 -26.91 -3.26
C VAL A 126 -20.12 -26.02 -3.29
N THR A 127 -19.00 -26.54 -2.77
CA THR A 127 -17.73 -25.80 -2.76
C THR A 127 -17.22 -25.55 -4.18
N ALA A 128 -17.27 -26.54 -5.05
CA ALA A 128 -16.87 -26.40 -6.45
C ALA A 128 -17.75 -25.38 -7.20
N LYS A 129 -19.09 -25.43 -7.03
CA LYS A 129 -20.00 -24.45 -7.64
C LYS A 129 -19.81 -23.04 -7.08
N ALA A 130 -19.57 -22.90 -5.78
CA ALA A 130 -19.32 -21.62 -5.14
C ALA A 130 -18.01 -20.98 -5.66
N ARG A 131 -16.96 -21.78 -5.84
CA ARG A 131 -15.70 -21.34 -6.45
C ARG A 131 -15.91 -20.90 -7.90
N SER A 132 -16.57 -21.73 -8.71
CA SER A 132 -16.85 -21.43 -10.11
C SER A 132 -17.61 -20.11 -10.30
N LEU A 133 -18.58 -19.79 -9.43
CA LEU A 133 -19.28 -18.50 -9.50
C LEU A 133 -18.38 -17.34 -9.10
N ALA A 134 -17.58 -17.49 -8.06
CA ALA A 134 -16.61 -16.49 -7.65
C ALA A 134 -15.61 -16.20 -8.78
N ASP A 135 -15.08 -17.25 -9.39
CA ASP A 135 -14.12 -17.15 -10.50
C ASP A 135 -14.72 -16.43 -11.71
N LEU A 136 -15.98 -16.73 -12.06
CA LEU A 136 -16.67 -16.04 -13.16
C LEU A 136 -16.93 -14.55 -12.86
N ILE A 137 -17.25 -14.17 -11.62
CA ILE A 137 -17.39 -12.76 -11.23
C ILE A 137 -16.06 -12.05 -11.40
N LEU A 138 -14.96 -12.67 -10.97
CA LEU A 138 -13.62 -12.12 -11.09
C LEU A 138 -13.15 -12.04 -12.55
N GLU A 139 -13.46 -13.05 -13.35
CA GLU A 139 -13.19 -13.04 -14.79
C GLU A 139 -13.96 -11.90 -15.49
N THR A 140 -15.24 -11.73 -15.14
CA THR A 140 -16.05 -10.61 -15.64
C THR A 140 -15.43 -9.26 -15.28
N ARG A 141 -14.96 -9.12 -14.04
CA ARG A 141 -14.24 -7.92 -13.57
C ARG A 141 -12.95 -7.69 -14.35
N ARG A 142 -12.16 -8.74 -14.56
CA ARG A 142 -10.92 -8.69 -15.36
C ARG A 142 -11.20 -8.15 -16.76
N ASP A 143 -12.21 -8.71 -17.43
CA ASP A 143 -12.54 -8.34 -18.80
C ASP A 143 -13.06 -6.89 -18.90
N LEU A 144 -13.77 -6.42 -17.86
CA LEU A 144 -14.14 -5.01 -17.73
C LEU A 144 -12.91 -4.11 -17.51
N LEU A 145 -11.99 -4.48 -16.62
CA LEU A 145 -10.76 -3.73 -16.39
C LEU A 145 -9.95 -3.60 -17.67
N ALA A 146 -9.84 -4.66 -18.46
CA ALA A 146 -9.18 -4.61 -19.76
C ALA A 146 -9.82 -3.61 -20.75
N LYS A 147 -11.10 -3.30 -20.56
CA LYS A 147 -11.83 -2.30 -21.37
C LYS A 147 -11.70 -0.86 -20.84
N VAL A 148 -11.46 -0.72 -19.55
CA VAL A 148 -11.43 0.58 -18.85
C VAL A 148 -10.02 1.10 -18.69
N ASP A 149 -9.10 0.21 -18.31
CA ASP A 149 -7.71 0.55 -18.05
C ASP A 149 -6.86 0.30 -19.30
N LEU A 150 -6.00 1.21 -19.48
CA LEU A 150 -4.95 1.49 -20.45
C LEU A 150 -4.39 0.29 -21.25
N GLU A 151 -3.95 0.58 -22.44
CA GLU A 151 -3.03 -0.25 -23.25
C GLU A 151 -1.71 -0.57 -22.55
N HIS A 152 -1.44 0.06 -21.39
CA HIS A 152 -0.27 -0.09 -20.54
C HIS A 152 -0.71 -0.24 -19.09
N GLY A 153 0.00 -1.07 -18.32
CA GLY A 153 -0.24 -1.25 -16.90
C GLY A 153 -0.44 -2.70 -16.47
N VAL A 154 -0.74 -2.89 -15.19
CA VAL A 154 -0.89 -4.22 -14.58
C VAL A 154 -2.36 -4.62 -14.54
N ARG A 155 -2.69 -5.71 -15.22
CA ARG A 155 -3.96 -6.41 -15.08
C ARG A 155 -3.82 -7.51 -14.03
N ARG A 156 -4.80 -7.61 -13.14
CA ARG A 156 -4.80 -8.57 -12.04
C ARG A 156 -5.90 -9.60 -12.27
N THR A 157 -5.50 -10.86 -12.43
CA THR A 157 -6.40 -11.98 -12.62
C THR A 157 -6.32 -12.88 -11.38
N PRO A 158 -7.39 -12.99 -10.57
CA PRO A 158 -7.41 -13.95 -9.47
C PRO A 158 -7.29 -15.37 -9.99
N GLY A 159 -6.38 -16.15 -9.41
CA GLY A 159 -6.09 -17.52 -9.81
C GLY A 159 -5.99 -18.47 -8.61
N LEU A 160 -5.92 -19.75 -8.89
CA LEU A 160 -5.74 -20.80 -7.89
C LEU A 160 -4.36 -21.47 -7.98
N ASP A 161 -3.66 -21.25 -9.08
CA ASP A 161 -2.34 -21.83 -9.32
C ASP A 161 -1.26 -20.82 -8.91
N PRO A 162 -0.39 -21.14 -7.94
CA PRO A 162 0.70 -20.28 -7.50
C PRO A 162 1.88 -20.25 -8.48
N SER A 163 1.77 -20.83 -9.67
CA SER A 163 2.82 -20.71 -10.68
C SER A 163 3.00 -19.25 -11.08
N PRO A 164 4.24 -18.77 -11.30
CA PRO A 164 4.46 -17.45 -11.85
C PRO A 164 3.78 -17.37 -13.22
N ASN A 165 2.72 -16.60 -13.29
CA ASN A 165 1.91 -16.48 -14.49
C ASN A 165 1.78 -15.00 -14.81
N VAL A 166 2.78 -14.50 -15.52
CA VAL A 166 2.83 -13.14 -16.02
C VAL A 166 2.78 -13.23 -17.55
N THR A 167 1.70 -12.74 -18.11
CA THR A 167 1.63 -12.50 -19.56
C THR A 167 2.01 -11.06 -19.79
N ALA A 168 3.17 -10.85 -20.42
CA ALA A 168 3.75 -9.52 -20.59
C ALA A 168 3.54 -8.95 -21.99
N GLY A 169 3.27 -7.66 -22.08
CA GLY A 169 3.53 -6.85 -23.26
C GLY A 169 4.91 -6.22 -23.13
N GLU A 170 5.71 -6.28 -24.18
CA GLU A 170 7.12 -5.90 -24.13
C GLU A 170 7.48 -4.86 -25.19
N ILE A 171 8.51 -4.07 -24.90
CA ILE A 171 9.22 -3.22 -25.88
C ILE A 171 10.72 -3.51 -25.81
N SER A 172 11.45 -3.07 -26.85
CA SER A 172 12.90 -3.20 -26.88
C SER A 172 13.59 -2.49 -25.72
N GLY A 173 14.50 -3.18 -25.02
CA GLY A 173 15.34 -2.60 -23.98
C GLY A 173 16.31 -1.52 -24.51
N HIS A 174 16.59 -1.49 -25.81
CA HIS A 174 17.44 -0.46 -26.43
C HIS A 174 16.91 0.97 -26.23
N TYR A 175 15.63 1.14 -25.92
CA TYR A 175 15.09 2.46 -25.58
C TYR A 175 15.72 3.08 -24.31
N LEU A 176 16.25 2.27 -23.39
CA LEU A 176 16.94 2.75 -22.20
C LEU A 176 18.28 3.44 -22.52
N ASN A 177 18.91 3.04 -23.62
CA ASN A 177 20.20 3.55 -24.06
C ASN A 177 21.25 3.60 -22.93
N LEU A 178 21.38 2.47 -22.22
CA LEU A 178 22.32 2.33 -21.13
C LEU A 178 23.76 2.39 -21.64
N PRO A 179 24.64 3.16 -21.00
CA PRO A 179 26.01 3.36 -21.45
C PRO A 179 26.99 2.35 -20.86
N GLY A 180 28.18 2.25 -21.49
CA GLY A 180 29.37 1.64 -20.90
C GLY A 180 29.18 0.18 -20.47
N ALA A 181 29.45 -0.09 -19.19
CA ALA A 181 29.38 -1.42 -18.62
C ALA A 181 27.97 -2.05 -18.66
N TYR A 182 26.93 -1.22 -18.79
CA TYR A 182 25.52 -1.66 -18.73
C TYR A 182 24.90 -1.91 -20.11
N VAL A 183 25.65 -1.83 -21.18
CA VAL A 183 25.14 -1.94 -22.56
C VAL A 183 24.46 -3.27 -22.84
N GLU A 184 24.89 -4.35 -22.20
CA GLU A 184 24.30 -5.69 -22.35
C GLU A 184 22.85 -5.74 -21.86
N LEU A 185 22.48 -4.94 -20.85
CA LEU A 185 21.12 -4.85 -20.33
C LEU A 185 20.13 -4.29 -21.37
N ASN A 186 20.60 -3.53 -22.38
CA ASN A 186 19.75 -3.04 -23.46
C ASN A 186 19.16 -4.17 -24.33
N HIS A 187 19.71 -5.36 -24.27
CA HIS A 187 19.22 -6.51 -25.04
C HIS A 187 18.04 -7.22 -24.35
N VAL A 188 17.81 -6.96 -23.06
CA VAL A 188 16.66 -7.53 -22.32
C VAL A 188 15.39 -6.72 -22.66
N PRO A 189 14.32 -7.35 -23.15
CA PRO A 189 13.05 -6.63 -23.40
C PRO A 189 12.46 -6.07 -22.11
N LEU A 190 11.81 -4.89 -22.21
CA LEU A 190 11.16 -4.24 -21.08
C LEU A 190 9.69 -4.64 -21.01
N THR A 191 9.25 -5.18 -19.90
CA THR A 191 7.85 -5.41 -19.60
C THR A 191 7.14 -4.08 -19.36
N ILE A 192 6.11 -3.76 -20.16
CA ILE A 192 5.36 -2.51 -20.08
C ILE A 192 3.89 -2.70 -19.76
N ALA A 193 3.41 -3.92 -19.92
CA ALA A 193 2.07 -4.34 -19.55
C ALA A 193 2.13 -5.78 -19.05
N ALA A 194 1.41 -6.10 -18.01
CA ALA A 194 1.40 -7.44 -17.45
C ALA A 194 -0.01 -7.86 -17.01
N ASP A 195 -0.30 -9.15 -17.19
CA ASP A 195 -1.44 -9.82 -16.56
C ASP A 195 -0.89 -10.75 -15.49
N ILE A 196 -1.12 -10.43 -14.23
CA ILE A 196 -0.60 -11.20 -13.09
C ILE A 196 -1.72 -11.96 -12.40
N LEU A 197 -1.40 -13.13 -11.86
CA LEU A 197 -2.30 -13.85 -10.97
C LEU A 197 -2.30 -13.19 -9.58
N THR A 198 -3.49 -12.98 -9.02
CA THR A 198 -3.71 -12.50 -7.66
C THR A 198 -4.57 -13.48 -6.87
N GLY A 199 -4.63 -13.35 -5.55
CA GLY A 199 -5.26 -14.33 -4.68
C GLY A 199 -4.44 -15.61 -4.53
N VAL A 200 -3.16 -15.56 -4.88
CA VAL A 200 -2.22 -16.70 -4.87
C VAL A 200 -1.15 -16.52 -3.80
N ASP A 201 -0.52 -17.62 -3.40
CA ASP A 201 0.60 -17.63 -2.47
C ASP A 201 1.80 -18.36 -3.09
N TYR A 202 2.93 -17.65 -3.19
CA TYR A 202 4.19 -18.22 -3.67
C TYR A 202 5.02 -18.75 -2.51
N SER A 203 5.52 -19.98 -2.65
CA SER A 203 6.48 -20.56 -1.71
C SER A 203 7.89 -20.22 -2.16
N THR A 204 8.63 -19.50 -1.32
CA THR A 204 10.02 -19.14 -1.56
C THR A 204 10.94 -19.73 -0.49
N PRO A 205 12.24 -19.97 -0.80
CA PRO A 205 13.17 -20.61 0.14
C PRO A 205 13.34 -19.86 1.46
N SER A 206 13.15 -18.54 1.47
CA SER A 206 13.29 -17.70 2.67
C SER A 206 12.04 -16.87 2.93
N ASN A 207 11.74 -16.57 4.20
CA ASN A 207 10.64 -15.71 4.65
C ASN A 207 11.09 -14.49 5.46
N LYS A 208 12.41 -14.22 5.54
CA LYS A 208 12.98 -13.11 6.29
C LYS A 208 14.25 -12.59 5.63
N ARG A 209 14.65 -11.37 6.00
CA ARG A 209 15.97 -10.84 5.65
C ARG A 209 17.01 -11.38 6.63
N ALA A 210 18.06 -12.02 6.12
CA ALA A 210 19.17 -12.55 6.90
C ALA A 210 20.33 -11.55 6.98
N GLU A 211 20.56 -10.78 5.91
CA GLU A 211 21.68 -9.87 5.77
C GLU A 211 21.19 -8.46 5.39
N PRO A 212 21.89 -7.41 5.77
CA PRO A 212 21.59 -6.05 5.33
C PRO A 212 22.05 -5.80 3.89
N PHE A 213 21.49 -4.75 3.28
CA PHE A 213 21.81 -4.29 1.93
C PHE A 213 22.60 -2.99 2.05
N TYR A 214 23.92 -3.07 1.86
CA TYR A 214 24.86 -1.99 2.11
C TYR A 214 25.36 -1.30 0.84
N GLU A 215 26.01 -0.15 1.02
CA GLU A 215 26.84 0.49 0.00
C GLU A 215 28.11 -0.34 -0.21
N LEU A 216 28.40 -0.63 -1.47
CA LEU A 216 29.58 -1.37 -1.90
C LEU A 216 30.68 -0.39 -2.30
N ASP A 217 31.93 -0.83 -2.23
CA ASP A 217 33.12 -0.08 -2.65
C ASP A 217 33.48 -0.32 -4.13
N HIS A 218 32.70 -1.11 -4.85
CA HIS A 218 32.91 -1.49 -6.25
C HIS A 218 31.56 -1.64 -6.97
N ASN A 219 31.60 -1.66 -8.30
CA ASN A 219 30.44 -1.94 -9.13
C ASN A 219 30.08 -3.43 -9.09
N PRO A 220 28.95 -3.83 -8.48
CA PRO A 220 28.59 -5.25 -8.44
C PRO A 220 28.28 -5.84 -9.82
N PHE A 221 28.07 -5.00 -10.84
CA PHE A 221 27.84 -5.44 -12.21
C PHE A 221 29.10 -5.89 -12.93
N ASP A 222 30.29 -5.53 -12.45
CA ASP A 222 31.57 -5.89 -13.12
C ASP A 222 31.80 -7.41 -13.20
N HIS A 223 31.14 -8.19 -12.34
CA HIS A 223 31.20 -9.64 -12.32
C HIS A 223 29.98 -10.31 -12.97
N ALA A 224 28.95 -9.55 -13.30
CA ALA A 224 27.71 -10.08 -13.88
C ALA A 224 27.95 -10.58 -15.32
N ARG A 225 27.29 -11.69 -15.66
CA ARG A 225 27.20 -12.19 -17.03
C ARG A 225 25.73 -12.27 -17.39
N PHE A 226 25.35 -11.47 -18.37
CA PHE A 226 23.96 -11.34 -18.77
C PHE A 226 23.70 -12.07 -20.08
N GLU A 227 22.95 -13.18 -20.01
CA GLU A 227 22.30 -13.77 -21.16
C GLU A 227 20.88 -13.24 -21.23
N PRO A 228 20.52 -12.39 -22.21
CA PRO A 228 19.25 -11.65 -22.20
C PRO A 228 18.00 -12.53 -22.06
N ASP A 229 18.05 -13.75 -22.60
CA ASP A 229 16.93 -14.70 -22.55
C ASP A 229 16.64 -15.24 -21.15
N ASP A 230 17.59 -15.13 -20.21
CA ASP A 230 17.46 -15.59 -18.84
C ASP A 230 16.85 -14.52 -17.90
N TRP A 231 16.53 -13.36 -18.43
CA TRP A 231 16.08 -12.21 -17.62
C TRP A 231 14.76 -11.63 -18.07
N VAL A 232 14.03 -11.06 -17.13
CA VAL A 232 12.93 -10.12 -17.37
C VAL A 232 13.34 -8.75 -16.83
N ALA A 233 12.94 -7.68 -17.51
CA ALA A 233 13.23 -6.32 -17.10
C ALA A 233 11.93 -5.54 -16.90
N VAL A 234 11.77 -4.99 -15.71
CA VAL A 234 10.56 -4.25 -15.31
C VAL A 234 10.94 -2.80 -15.01
N PRO A 235 10.55 -1.83 -15.85
CA PRO A 235 10.80 -0.42 -15.60
C PRO A 235 9.78 0.13 -14.57
N LEU A 236 10.23 0.33 -13.35
CA LEU A 236 9.40 0.79 -12.23
C LEU A 236 9.53 2.31 -12.05
N GLN A 237 8.39 2.98 -11.85
CA GLN A 237 8.36 4.35 -11.35
C GLN A 237 8.30 4.32 -9.83
N VAL A 238 9.41 4.63 -9.17
CA VAL A 238 9.50 4.66 -7.70
C VAL A 238 9.70 6.11 -7.25
N GLY A 239 8.66 6.74 -6.79
CA GLY A 239 8.66 8.18 -6.58
C GLY A 239 8.98 8.95 -7.87
N SER A 240 10.05 9.77 -7.88
CA SER A 240 10.53 10.48 -9.10
C SER A 240 11.53 9.67 -9.92
N SER A 241 11.95 8.50 -9.44
CA SER A 241 13.06 7.75 -10.03
C SER A 241 12.55 6.64 -10.95
N LEU A 242 13.17 6.50 -12.11
CA LEU A 242 13.05 5.33 -12.97
C LEU A 242 14.06 4.28 -12.50
N ILE A 243 13.58 3.20 -11.92
CA ILE A 243 14.41 2.06 -11.52
C ILE A 243 14.03 0.87 -12.38
N VAL A 244 14.98 0.34 -13.15
CA VAL A 244 14.74 -0.86 -13.93
C VAL A 244 15.19 -2.07 -13.13
N ALA A 245 14.23 -2.94 -12.80
CA ALA A 245 14.47 -4.18 -12.09
C ALA A 245 14.65 -5.32 -13.08
N TYR A 246 15.82 -5.96 -13.03
CA TYR A 246 16.17 -7.16 -13.80
C TYR A 246 16.07 -8.36 -12.87
N LEU A 247 15.18 -9.30 -13.20
CA LEU A 247 14.92 -10.51 -12.42
C LEU A 247 15.38 -11.73 -13.23
N HIS A 248 16.20 -12.58 -12.65
CA HIS A 248 16.59 -13.83 -13.29
C HIS A 248 15.39 -14.79 -13.33
N LYS A 249 15.19 -15.51 -14.45
CA LYS A 249 14.04 -16.43 -14.66
C LYS A 249 14.13 -17.73 -13.87
N ALA A 250 15.13 -17.89 -13.00
CA ALA A 250 15.23 -19.05 -12.13
C ALA A 250 14.09 -19.12 -11.11
N ARG A 251 13.77 -20.36 -10.70
CA ARG A 251 12.79 -20.60 -9.62
C ARG A 251 13.25 -19.96 -8.31
N GLY A 252 12.31 -19.38 -7.57
CA GLY A 252 12.56 -18.64 -6.34
C GLY A 252 12.95 -17.18 -6.58
N THR A 253 13.18 -16.79 -7.84
CA THR A 253 13.50 -15.41 -8.24
C THR A 253 12.39 -14.81 -9.09
N ILE A 254 11.95 -15.52 -10.13
CA ILE A 254 10.90 -15.02 -11.02
C ILE A 254 9.55 -14.86 -10.32
N GLU A 255 9.30 -15.61 -9.27
CA GLU A 255 8.11 -15.49 -8.44
C GLU A 255 8.00 -14.12 -7.75
N MET A 256 9.07 -13.31 -7.72
CA MET A 256 9.04 -11.94 -7.18
C MET A 256 8.37 -10.94 -8.14
N GLU A 257 8.34 -11.24 -9.44
CA GLU A 257 7.79 -10.33 -10.45
C GLU A 257 6.32 -9.95 -10.18
N PRO A 258 5.37 -10.89 -9.94
CA PRO A 258 3.98 -10.54 -9.65
C PRO A 258 3.83 -9.62 -8.43
N GLY A 259 4.66 -9.82 -7.40
CA GLY A 259 4.69 -8.96 -6.23
C GLY A 259 5.16 -7.55 -6.53
N LEU A 260 6.22 -7.39 -7.34
CA LEU A 260 6.70 -6.08 -7.78
C LEU A 260 5.64 -5.33 -8.58
N LEU A 261 4.99 -6.02 -9.51
CA LEU A 261 3.93 -5.48 -10.35
C LEU A 261 2.65 -5.15 -9.57
N ASN A 262 2.45 -5.79 -8.42
CA ASN A 262 1.35 -5.48 -7.52
C ASN A 262 1.67 -4.36 -6.53
N LEU A 263 2.94 -3.96 -6.44
CA LEU A 263 3.45 -2.99 -5.48
C LEU A 263 3.81 -1.65 -6.12
N PHE A 264 4.52 -1.66 -7.24
CA PHE A 264 5.03 -0.46 -7.91
C PHE A 264 4.36 -0.23 -9.25
N PRO A 265 4.08 1.04 -9.61
CA PRO A 265 3.62 1.37 -10.96
C PRO A 265 4.76 1.24 -11.99
N PHE A 266 4.39 0.98 -13.24
CA PHE A 266 5.31 1.08 -14.35
C PHE A 266 5.76 2.52 -14.58
N ALA A 267 7.00 2.68 -15.06
CA ALA A 267 7.43 3.96 -15.61
C ALA A 267 6.67 4.26 -16.91
N ARG A 268 6.50 5.55 -17.19
CA ARG A 268 5.81 6.00 -18.40
C ARG A 268 6.62 5.63 -19.64
N ILE A 269 5.99 4.83 -20.50
CA ILE A 269 6.65 4.30 -21.69
C ILE A 269 7.04 5.39 -22.68
N GLU A 270 6.24 6.44 -22.78
CA GLU A 270 6.52 7.58 -23.65
C GLU A 270 7.81 8.30 -23.25
N GLU A 271 8.09 8.38 -21.94
CA GLU A 271 9.31 8.98 -21.41
C GLU A 271 10.53 8.10 -21.75
N ILE A 272 10.40 6.77 -21.60
CA ILE A 272 11.46 5.82 -21.97
C ILE A 272 11.74 5.89 -23.46
N LYS A 273 10.69 5.86 -24.30
CA LYS A 273 10.85 6.01 -25.78
C LYS A 273 11.41 7.37 -26.17
N ALA A 274 11.18 8.41 -25.39
CA ALA A 274 11.76 9.73 -25.56
C ALA A 274 13.23 9.84 -25.08
N GLY A 275 13.81 8.74 -24.55
CA GLY A 275 15.23 8.68 -24.15
C GLY A 275 15.47 8.96 -22.66
N ARG A 276 14.44 8.85 -21.80
CA ARG A 276 14.65 8.90 -20.35
C ARG A 276 15.53 7.74 -19.91
N ARG A 277 16.67 8.06 -19.31
CA ARG A 277 17.59 7.07 -18.75
C ARG A 277 17.14 6.62 -17.36
N PRO A 278 17.44 5.37 -16.97
CA PRO A 278 17.25 4.92 -15.59
C PRO A 278 18.09 5.73 -14.60
N ASP A 279 17.47 6.13 -13.49
CA ASP A 279 18.18 6.64 -12.31
C ASP A 279 18.83 5.49 -11.53
N GLY A 280 18.24 4.29 -11.61
CA GLY A 280 18.73 3.09 -10.94
C GLY A 280 18.55 1.81 -11.75
N ILE A 281 19.46 0.87 -11.55
CA ILE A 281 19.45 -0.50 -12.06
C ILE A 281 19.41 -1.42 -10.85
N PHE A 282 18.45 -2.32 -10.80
CA PHE A 282 18.34 -3.31 -9.74
C PHE A 282 18.39 -4.71 -10.33
N ILE A 283 19.32 -5.54 -9.87
CA ILE A 283 19.56 -6.90 -10.38
C ILE A 283 19.26 -7.89 -9.25
N PHE A 284 18.36 -8.84 -9.51
CA PHE A 284 17.92 -9.81 -8.52
C PHE A 284 18.11 -11.24 -9.00
N GLY A 285 18.86 -12.02 -8.22
CA GLY A 285 19.07 -13.45 -8.47
C GLY A 285 20.12 -13.74 -9.53
N ASP A 286 21.16 -12.92 -9.65
CA ASP A 286 22.28 -13.23 -10.56
C ASP A 286 23.07 -14.43 -10.05
N PRO A 287 23.09 -15.56 -10.80
CA PRO A 287 23.84 -16.77 -10.43
C PRO A 287 25.36 -16.59 -10.55
N ASN A 288 25.83 -15.56 -11.25
CA ASN A 288 27.26 -15.30 -11.46
C ASN A 288 27.80 -14.24 -10.48
N ALA A 289 26.93 -13.52 -9.77
CA ALA A 289 27.35 -12.51 -8.81
C ALA A 289 28.17 -13.13 -7.68
N HIS A 290 29.18 -12.39 -7.21
CA HIS A 290 29.92 -12.82 -6.05
C HIS A 290 29.00 -12.75 -4.80
N PRO A 291 29.08 -13.71 -3.87
CA PRO A 291 28.23 -13.73 -2.68
C PRO A 291 28.28 -12.45 -1.84
N LYS A 292 29.35 -11.64 -1.92
CA LYS A 292 29.50 -10.36 -1.22
C LYS A 292 28.89 -9.18 -1.98
N ASP A 293 28.38 -9.36 -3.19
CA ASP A 293 27.78 -8.28 -4.00
C ASP A 293 26.35 -7.95 -3.57
N LEU A 294 25.94 -8.35 -2.37
CA LEU A 294 24.67 -7.94 -1.78
C LEU A 294 24.74 -6.48 -1.34
N GLY A 295 24.30 -5.57 -2.20
CA GLY A 295 24.38 -4.16 -1.89
C GLY A 295 24.14 -3.25 -3.09
N TYR A 296 24.47 -1.99 -2.93
CA TYR A 296 24.36 -0.98 -3.98
C TYR A 296 25.65 -0.17 -4.14
N TRP A 297 25.84 0.38 -5.32
CA TRP A 297 26.98 1.21 -5.66
C TRP A 297 26.55 2.38 -6.54
N TRP A 298 27.06 3.58 -6.25
CA TRP A 298 26.82 4.76 -7.08
C TRP A 298 27.88 4.86 -8.16
N ASP A 299 27.45 4.83 -9.43
CA ASP A 299 28.32 5.07 -10.59
C ASP A 299 28.36 6.57 -10.93
N PRO A 300 29.40 7.32 -10.52
CA PRO A 300 29.48 8.74 -10.79
C PRO A 300 29.76 9.06 -12.26
N ALA A 301 30.32 8.10 -13.02
CA ALA A 301 30.64 8.29 -14.43
C ALA A 301 29.40 8.22 -15.33
N ASN A 302 28.45 7.37 -14.96
CA ASN A 302 27.21 7.16 -15.71
C ASN A 302 25.97 7.76 -15.01
N GLU A 303 26.14 8.33 -13.82
CA GLU A 303 25.08 8.93 -12.99
C GLU A 303 23.92 7.95 -12.72
N VAL A 304 24.24 6.69 -12.44
CA VAL A 304 23.28 5.63 -12.17
C VAL A 304 23.60 4.91 -10.85
N LEU A 305 22.56 4.52 -10.13
CA LEU A 305 22.71 3.72 -8.91
C LEU A 305 22.46 2.24 -9.24
N VAL A 306 23.42 1.37 -8.92
CA VAL A 306 23.36 -0.07 -9.22
C VAL A 306 23.15 -0.85 -7.94
N GLY A 307 22.12 -1.69 -7.89
CA GLY A 307 21.86 -2.60 -6.78
C GLY A 307 21.90 -4.06 -7.24
N MET A 308 22.47 -4.92 -6.42
CA MET A 308 22.63 -6.35 -6.70
C MET A 308 22.18 -7.21 -5.53
N VAL A 309 21.41 -8.24 -5.83
CA VAL A 309 21.09 -9.34 -4.92
C VAL A 309 21.50 -10.65 -5.59
N PRO A 310 22.56 -11.32 -5.12
CA PRO A 310 23.03 -12.59 -5.67
C PRO A 310 22.00 -13.72 -5.57
N ASP A 311 22.10 -14.73 -6.42
CA ASP A 311 21.28 -15.94 -6.37
C ASP A 311 21.71 -16.86 -5.22
N ARG A 312 21.14 -16.61 -4.02
CA ARG A 312 21.30 -17.45 -2.83
C ARG A 312 19.93 -17.71 -2.21
N ASP A 313 19.68 -18.93 -1.75
CA ASP A 313 18.36 -19.33 -1.24
C ASP A 313 17.88 -18.48 -0.05
N GLU A 314 18.79 -18.06 0.84
CA GLU A 314 18.49 -17.18 1.97
C GLU A 314 18.10 -15.76 1.54
N LEU A 315 18.39 -15.35 0.31
CA LEU A 315 18.03 -14.06 -0.27
C LEU A 315 16.76 -14.13 -1.13
N LYS A 316 16.24 -15.34 -1.42
CA LYS A 316 15.00 -15.54 -2.17
C LYS A 316 13.78 -15.25 -1.29
N TYR A 317 13.63 -14.00 -0.93
CA TYR A 317 12.53 -13.44 -0.13
C TYR A 317 12.11 -12.10 -0.72
N PHE A 318 10.81 -11.86 -0.87
CA PHE A 318 10.31 -10.63 -1.48
C PHE A 318 10.83 -9.35 -0.81
N GLY A 319 11.15 -9.42 0.49
CA GLY A 319 11.79 -8.31 1.19
C GLY A 319 13.17 -7.91 0.65
N TYR A 320 13.90 -8.83 -0.03
CA TYR A 320 15.14 -8.53 -0.76
C TYR A 320 14.90 -7.98 -2.17
N CYS A 321 13.66 -8.04 -2.65
CA CYS A 321 13.26 -7.37 -3.88
C CYS A 321 12.76 -5.95 -3.57
N LYS A 322 11.76 -5.82 -2.68
CA LYS A 322 11.14 -4.54 -2.30
C LYS A 322 12.12 -3.56 -1.65
N LYS A 323 12.77 -3.99 -0.55
CA LYS A 323 13.56 -3.05 0.28
C LYS A 323 14.82 -2.52 -0.41
N PRO A 324 15.58 -3.31 -1.20
CA PRO A 324 16.63 -2.77 -2.06
C PRO A 324 16.14 -1.71 -3.04
N ILE A 325 15.04 -1.94 -3.75
CA ILE A 325 14.47 -0.94 -4.68
C ILE A 325 14.14 0.37 -3.94
N LEU A 326 13.52 0.29 -2.75
CA LEU A 326 13.26 1.47 -1.91
C LEU A 326 14.54 2.10 -1.38
N THR A 327 15.60 1.32 -1.09
CA THR A 327 16.92 1.86 -0.73
C THR A 327 17.51 2.66 -1.88
N LEU A 328 17.47 2.13 -3.11
CA LEU A 328 17.93 2.86 -4.30
C LEU A 328 17.14 4.18 -4.46
N HIS A 329 15.81 4.15 -4.34
CA HIS A 329 14.99 5.35 -4.38
C HIS A 329 15.41 6.39 -3.33
N ASN A 330 15.61 5.96 -2.08
CA ASN A 330 15.94 6.87 -0.98
C ASN A 330 17.33 7.49 -1.15
N VAL A 331 18.31 6.72 -1.61
CA VAL A 331 19.65 7.23 -1.95
C VAL A 331 19.54 8.29 -3.05
N LEU A 332 18.76 8.01 -4.09
CA LEU A 332 18.53 8.95 -5.20
C LEU A 332 17.80 10.22 -4.72
N ALA A 333 16.79 10.08 -3.84
CA ALA A 333 16.07 11.20 -3.25
C ALA A 333 17.00 12.11 -2.43
N ILE A 334 17.84 11.54 -1.56
CA ILE A 334 18.84 12.30 -0.78
C ILE A 334 19.81 13.03 -1.72
N ARG A 335 20.29 12.37 -2.77
CA ARG A 335 21.19 12.99 -3.76
C ARG A 335 20.54 14.15 -4.51
N LYS A 336 19.20 14.13 -4.69
CA LYS A 336 18.41 15.21 -5.30
C LYS A 336 18.01 16.32 -4.31
N GLY A 337 18.40 16.23 -3.03
CA GLY A 337 18.01 17.18 -1.99
C GLY A 337 16.55 17.04 -1.54
N GLU A 338 16.01 15.83 -1.64
CA GLU A 338 14.69 15.46 -1.15
C GLU A 338 14.81 14.70 0.18
N ILE A 339 13.72 14.58 0.93
CA ILE A 339 13.69 13.90 2.22
C ILE A 339 12.87 12.61 2.08
N PRO A 340 13.50 11.44 1.99
CA PRO A 340 12.78 10.16 2.05
C PRO A 340 12.32 9.89 3.48
N LEU A 341 11.06 9.44 3.64
CA LEU A 341 10.43 9.18 4.92
C LEU A 341 9.88 7.74 4.96
N HIS A 342 10.15 7.03 6.05
CA HIS A 342 9.42 5.80 6.37
C HIS A 342 8.14 6.19 7.09
N CYS A 343 7.03 6.19 6.37
CA CYS A 343 5.78 6.77 6.85
C CYS A 343 4.54 6.09 6.24
N GLY A 344 3.42 6.23 6.93
CA GLY A 344 2.10 6.17 6.34
C GLY A 344 1.63 7.59 6.04
N CYS A 345 1.17 7.86 4.84
CA CYS A 345 0.63 9.16 4.49
C CYS A 345 -0.76 9.02 3.89
N THR A 346 -1.69 9.83 4.38
CA THR A 346 -3.08 9.83 3.95
C THR A 346 -3.56 11.24 3.69
N ARG A 347 -4.29 11.43 2.60
CA ARG A 347 -4.98 12.65 2.27
C ARG A 347 -6.46 12.50 2.63
N TYR A 348 -6.98 13.46 3.39
CA TYR A 348 -8.38 13.52 3.84
C TYR A 348 -9.08 14.66 3.11
N LEU A 349 -10.24 14.36 2.51
CA LEU A 349 -11.16 15.38 2.01
C LEU A 349 -12.15 15.74 3.12
N VAL A 350 -12.21 17.03 3.46
CA VAL A 350 -13.04 17.54 4.55
C VAL A 350 -14.00 18.57 4.00
N ARG A 351 -15.29 18.33 4.16
CA ARG A 351 -16.37 19.24 3.82
C ARG A 351 -16.91 19.92 5.07
N PHE A 352 -17.67 20.97 4.86
CA PHE A 352 -18.30 21.74 5.91
C PHE A 352 -19.82 21.70 5.72
N ASP A 353 -20.55 21.45 6.81
CA ASP A 353 -22.00 21.53 6.82
C ASP A 353 -22.49 22.99 6.78
N GLU A 354 -23.84 23.18 6.85
CA GLU A 354 -24.47 24.51 6.84
C GLU A 354 -24.09 25.35 8.06
N GLN A 355 -23.70 24.72 9.17
CA GLN A 355 -23.24 25.35 10.41
C GLN A 355 -21.74 25.68 10.36
N GLY A 356 -21.05 25.21 9.33
CA GLY A 356 -19.59 25.36 9.17
C GLY A 356 -18.77 24.32 9.94
N GLU A 357 -19.39 23.23 10.41
CA GLU A 357 -18.68 22.15 11.09
C GLU A 357 -18.04 21.18 10.07
N PRO A 358 -16.76 20.81 10.26
CA PRO A 358 -16.03 19.93 9.35
C PRO A 358 -16.42 18.47 9.56
N TYR A 359 -16.54 17.75 8.45
CA TYR A 359 -16.68 16.30 8.44
C TYR A 359 -15.82 15.70 7.31
N ILE A 360 -15.20 14.54 7.57
CA ILE A 360 -14.32 13.87 6.62
C ILE A 360 -15.18 13.04 5.67
N THR A 361 -15.04 13.26 4.38
CA THR A 361 -15.83 12.57 3.34
C THR A 361 -15.05 11.49 2.63
N GLU A 362 -13.71 11.59 2.61
CA GLU A 362 -12.86 10.66 1.88
C GLU A 362 -11.48 10.53 2.53
N MET A 363 -10.94 9.31 2.50
CA MET A 363 -9.56 8.99 2.87
C MET A 363 -8.86 8.38 1.66
N ARG A 364 -7.70 8.93 1.28
CA ARG A 364 -6.87 8.39 0.20
C ARG A 364 -5.46 8.13 0.70
N VAL A 365 -5.05 6.89 0.66
CA VAL A 365 -3.68 6.50 1.01
C VAL A 365 -2.74 7.03 -0.06
N LYS A 366 -1.69 7.72 0.34
CA LYS A 366 -0.60 8.20 -0.53
C LYS A 366 0.66 7.37 -0.40
N ALA A 367 0.90 6.81 0.75
CA ALA A 367 2.01 5.90 1.04
C ALA A 367 1.68 5.04 2.27
N ASP A 368 2.04 3.76 2.21
CA ASP A 368 1.92 2.82 3.35
C ASP A 368 3.28 2.53 4.00
N ASP A 369 4.38 2.56 3.27
CA ASP A 369 5.73 2.25 3.77
C ASP A 369 6.72 3.40 3.54
N MET A 370 6.85 3.87 2.31
CA MET A 370 7.80 4.91 1.96
C MET A 370 7.16 6.05 1.17
N GLY A 371 7.66 7.25 1.44
CA GLY A 371 7.34 8.43 0.67
C GLY A 371 8.52 9.38 0.68
N ARG A 372 8.37 10.51 -0.01
CA ARG A 372 9.39 11.55 -0.04
C ARG A 372 8.77 12.93 0.05
N VAL A 373 9.50 13.83 0.64
CA VAL A 373 9.18 15.26 0.68
C VAL A 373 10.09 16.01 -0.26
N VAL A 374 9.47 16.76 -1.16
CA VAL A 374 10.13 17.73 -2.04
C VAL A 374 9.94 19.12 -1.47
N LEU A 375 11.01 19.86 -1.30
CA LEU A 375 10.97 21.21 -0.77
C LEU A 375 10.73 22.20 -1.90
N THR A 376 9.53 22.76 -1.98
CA THR A 376 9.12 23.68 -3.05
C THR A 376 8.98 25.10 -2.53
N ARG A 377 9.76 26.04 -3.10
CA ARG A 377 9.73 27.44 -2.71
C ARG A 377 8.47 28.13 -3.22
N GLY A 378 7.70 28.69 -2.32
CA GLY A 378 6.51 29.49 -2.62
C GLY A 378 6.85 30.92 -3.05
N ALA A 379 5.86 31.64 -3.56
CA ALA A 379 5.99 33.04 -3.96
C ALA A 379 6.30 33.98 -2.77
N ASP A 380 5.97 33.59 -1.57
CA ASP A 380 6.27 34.28 -0.31
C ASP A 380 7.71 34.01 0.21
N GLY A 381 8.50 33.26 -0.54
CA GLY A 381 9.88 32.92 -0.22
C GLY A 381 10.07 31.77 0.77
N LEU A 382 8.98 31.23 1.35
CA LEU A 382 9.04 30.05 2.22
C LEU A 382 8.99 28.76 1.40
N THR A 383 9.73 27.78 1.87
CA THR A 383 9.72 26.44 1.28
C THR A 383 8.64 25.59 1.95
N ARG A 384 7.78 24.96 1.15
CA ARG A 384 6.74 24.08 1.64
C ARG A 384 7.07 22.62 1.36
N PRO A 385 6.84 21.73 2.33
CA PRO A 385 7.01 20.29 2.13
C PRO A 385 5.86 19.74 1.27
N ILE A 386 6.18 19.31 0.06
CA ILE A 386 5.25 18.62 -0.83
C ILE A 386 5.52 17.14 -0.75
N PHE A 387 4.53 16.37 -0.35
CA PHE A 387 4.64 14.92 -0.20
C PHE A 387 4.25 14.20 -1.48
N PHE A 388 5.02 13.15 -1.81
CA PHE A 388 4.76 12.18 -2.87
C PHE A 388 4.95 10.77 -2.34
N GLY A 389 4.09 9.84 -2.75
CA GLY A 389 4.28 8.42 -2.49
C GLY A 389 5.36 7.78 -3.38
N THR A 390 5.63 6.51 -3.15
CA THR A 390 6.61 5.71 -3.92
C THR A 390 5.99 4.46 -4.53
N GLU A 391 4.92 3.96 -3.95
CA GLU A 391 4.32 2.66 -4.27
C GLU A 391 2.79 2.74 -4.24
N THR A 392 2.13 1.94 -5.10
CA THR A 392 0.66 1.83 -5.14
C THR A 392 0.13 0.71 -4.27
N GLY A 393 0.99 -0.21 -3.84
CA GLY A 393 0.63 -1.34 -2.99
C GLY A 393 1.19 -1.22 -1.58
N ALA A 394 0.66 -2.04 -0.67
CA ALA A 394 1.18 -2.26 0.66
C ALA A 394 1.81 -3.65 0.77
N PHE A 395 2.94 -3.75 1.49
CA PHE A 395 3.56 -5.03 1.87
C PHE A 395 3.15 -5.37 3.30
N ALA A 396 1.92 -5.86 3.45
CA ALA A 396 1.27 -6.05 4.72
C ALA A 396 1.70 -7.34 5.44
N CYS A 397 1.83 -7.27 6.76
CA CYS A 397 1.90 -8.43 7.65
C CYS A 397 0.50 -8.68 8.22
N LEU A 398 -0.04 -9.88 8.01
CA LEU A 398 -1.43 -10.18 8.37
C LEU A 398 -1.71 -10.27 9.88
N ASP A 399 -0.67 -10.40 10.70
CA ASP A 399 -0.80 -10.66 12.14
C ASP A 399 -1.48 -9.52 12.91
N GLY A 400 -1.58 -8.31 12.34
CA GLY A 400 -2.17 -7.14 12.97
C GLY A 400 -3.52 -6.69 12.40
N PHE A 401 -4.00 -7.32 11.32
CA PHE A 401 -5.23 -6.90 10.65
C PHE A 401 -6.48 -7.58 11.22
N SER A 402 -7.58 -6.84 11.27
CA SER A 402 -8.89 -7.39 11.58
C SER A 402 -9.34 -8.40 10.50
N GLU A 403 -10.25 -9.31 10.86
CA GLU A 403 -10.82 -10.25 9.88
C GLU A 403 -11.56 -9.52 8.75
N GLN A 404 -12.13 -8.35 9.02
CA GLN A 404 -12.78 -7.52 8.02
C GLN A 404 -11.78 -6.98 6.98
N ALA A 405 -10.65 -6.45 7.42
CA ALA A 405 -9.57 -5.97 6.55
C ALA A 405 -8.96 -7.12 5.72
N LYS A 406 -8.74 -8.29 6.33
CA LYS A 406 -8.27 -9.49 5.61
C LYS A 406 -9.24 -9.91 4.50
N ILE A 407 -10.55 -9.83 4.75
CA ILE A 407 -11.57 -10.16 3.74
C ILE A 407 -11.51 -9.19 2.55
N GLN A 408 -11.26 -7.91 2.80
CA GLN A 408 -11.15 -6.90 1.72
C GLN A 408 -9.93 -7.12 0.81
N MET A 409 -8.88 -7.75 1.33
CA MET A 409 -7.66 -8.05 0.56
C MET A 409 -7.81 -9.28 -0.35
N VAL A 410 -8.77 -10.16 -0.06
CA VAL A 410 -8.91 -11.45 -0.75
C VAL A 410 -9.17 -11.30 -2.25
N GLY A 411 -8.35 -11.99 -3.05
CA GLY A 411 -8.43 -11.98 -4.52
C GLY A 411 -7.71 -10.79 -5.16
N ARG A 412 -7.11 -9.90 -4.38
CA ARG A 412 -6.31 -8.75 -4.86
C ARG A 412 -4.84 -8.89 -4.51
N GLU A 413 -4.55 -9.79 -3.57
CA GLU A 413 -3.23 -9.98 -2.99
C GLU A 413 -2.34 -10.92 -3.80
N VAL A 414 -1.04 -10.67 -3.72
CA VAL A 414 0.02 -11.64 -4.02
C VAL A 414 0.70 -11.98 -2.71
N GLY A 415 0.59 -13.24 -2.30
CA GLY A 415 1.13 -13.75 -1.04
C GLY A 415 2.50 -14.39 -1.20
N TYR A 416 3.26 -14.39 -0.11
CA TYR A 416 4.52 -15.13 0.01
C TYR A 416 4.58 -15.87 1.34
N ASN A 417 4.73 -17.19 1.26
CA ASN A 417 4.92 -18.09 2.40
C ASN A 417 3.82 -18.02 3.48
N LYS A 418 2.56 -17.84 3.09
CA LYS A 418 1.42 -17.79 4.03
C LYS A 418 1.28 -19.07 4.86
N GLU A 419 1.57 -20.23 4.24
CA GLU A 419 1.44 -21.53 4.89
C GLU A 419 2.44 -21.76 6.02
N THR A 420 3.56 -21.03 6.04
CA THR A 420 4.58 -21.19 7.10
C THR A 420 4.15 -20.63 8.45
N GLY A 421 3.05 -19.88 8.52
CA GLY A 421 2.47 -19.31 9.73
C GLY A 421 3.32 -18.24 10.44
N SER A 422 4.57 -18.04 10.01
CA SER A 422 5.46 -17.03 10.57
C SER A 422 5.85 -16.00 9.52
N ASN A 423 5.67 -14.71 9.84
CA ASN A 423 6.01 -13.58 8.98
C ASN A 423 5.35 -13.66 7.58
N ALA A 424 4.14 -14.20 7.51
CA ALA A 424 3.35 -14.24 6.29
C ALA A 424 3.12 -12.82 5.76
N ARG A 425 3.42 -12.59 4.48
CA ARG A 425 3.32 -11.29 3.84
C ARG A 425 2.39 -11.34 2.65
N GLN A 426 1.66 -10.25 2.47
CA GLN A 426 0.82 -10.04 1.30
C GLN A 426 1.11 -8.69 0.67
N ILE A 427 1.15 -8.65 -0.65
CA ILE A 427 1.20 -7.40 -1.41
C ILE A 427 -0.19 -7.12 -1.94
N VAL A 428 -0.77 -5.99 -1.54
CA VAL A 428 -2.13 -5.59 -1.89
C VAL A 428 -2.11 -4.18 -2.45
N PRO A 429 -2.76 -3.88 -3.59
CA PRO A 429 -2.94 -2.51 -4.04
C PRO A 429 -3.81 -1.74 -3.03
N VAL A 430 -3.34 -0.57 -2.59
CA VAL A 430 -4.01 0.29 -1.61
C VAL A 430 -4.33 1.68 -2.14
N THR A 431 -3.72 2.06 -3.28
CA THR A 431 -3.94 3.36 -3.90
C THR A 431 -3.72 3.27 -5.41
N ASP A 432 -3.92 4.35 -6.13
CA ASP A 432 -3.65 4.46 -7.56
C ASP A 432 -2.46 5.38 -7.88
N GLU A 433 -1.95 5.28 -9.11
CA GLU A 433 -0.81 6.07 -9.58
C GLU A 433 -1.09 7.57 -9.53
N GLY A 434 -2.32 7.99 -9.81
CA GLY A 434 -2.72 9.38 -9.78
C GLY A 434 -2.57 9.99 -8.38
N GLU A 435 -2.89 9.21 -7.34
CA GLU A 435 -2.73 9.64 -5.95
C GLU A 435 -1.26 9.62 -5.51
N VAL A 436 -0.51 8.57 -5.87
CA VAL A 436 0.93 8.44 -5.54
C VAL A 436 1.75 9.60 -6.10
N PHE A 437 1.55 9.93 -7.38
CA PHE A 437 2.33 10.96 -8.07
C PHE A 437 1.77 12.38 -7.90
N ARG A 438 0.62 12.52 -7.30
CA ARG A 438 0.08 13.83 -6.92
C ARG A 438 0.90 14.42 -5.77
N GLY A 439 1.46 15.61 -5.98
CA GLY A 439 2.10 16.37 -4.91
C GLY A 439 1.06 17.07 -4.03
N ASP A 440 1.10 16.82 -2.72
CA ASP A 440 0.24 17.50 -1.75
C ASP A 440 1.08 18.16 -0.65
N VAL A 441 0.72 19.42 -0.31
CA VAL A 441 1.37 20.12 0.81
C VAL A 441 1.03 19.37 2.10
N LEU A 442 2.03 19.06 2.92
CA LEU A 442 1.82 18.49 4.23
C LEU A 442 1.15 19.49 5.17
N ASP A 443 0.03 19.10 5.76
CA ASP A 443 -0.68 19.87 6.78
C ASP A 443 -0.34 19.41 8.20
N VAL A 444 0.04 18.11 8.35
CA VAL A 444 0.37 17.49 9.64
C VAL A 444 1.52 16.51 9.45
N LEU A 445 2.52 16.60 10.34
CA LEU A 445 3.69 15.72 10.37
C LEU A 445 3.88 15.21 11.80
N LEU A 446 3.62 13.92 12.04
CA LEU A 446 3.67 13.32 13.36
C LEU A 446 4.67 12.16 13.40
N TYR A 447 5.48 12.13 14.47
CA TYR A 447 6.30 10.98 14.81
C TYR A 447 5.46 9.93 15.56
N MET A 448 5.54 8.67 15.16
CA MET A 448 4.78 7.56 15.77
C MET A 448 5.58 6.91 16.90
N ASN A 449 5.22 7.20 18.14
CA ASN A 449 5.74 6.53 19.32
C ASN A 449 4.84 5.36 19.70
N ASN A 450 5.37 4.14 19.76
CA ASN A 450 4.58 2.94 20.03
C ASN A 450 4.69 2.39 21.46
N PHE A 451 5.44 3.04 22.36
CA PHE A 451 5.75 2.47 23.66
C PHE A 451 5.46 3.40 24.87
N THR A 452 5.27 4.70 24.67
CA THR A 452 4.98 5.61 25.77
C THR A 452 3.51 5.50 26.18
N LEU A 453 3.26 5.27 27.48
CA LEU A 453 1.93 5.23 28.05
C LEU A 453 1.35 6.65 28.16
N ILE A 454 0.12 6.82 27.73
CA ILE A 454 -0.66 8.06 27.85
C ILE A 454 -1.87 7.80 28.75
N PRO A 455 -2.08 8.58 29.81
CA PRO A 455 -3.21 8.42 30.72
C PRO A 455 -4.56 8.39 29.97
N GLN A 456 -5.51 7.59 30.47
CA GLN A 456 -6.86 7.60 29.94
C GLN A 456 -7.47 9.01 30.14
N GLY A 457 -8.08 9.57 29.07
CA GLY A 457 -8.66 10.91 29.07
C GLY A 457 -7.70 12.02 28.65
N GLU A 458 -6.40 11.74 28.46
CA GLU A 458 -5.45 12.67 27.84
C GLU A 458 -5.33 12.40 26.35
N SER A 459 -4.97 13.43 25.55
CA SER A 459 -4.75 13.26 24.11
C SER A 459 -3.55 12.39 23.83
N THR A 460 -3.68 11.46 22.89
CA THR A 460 -2.57 10.62 22.40
C THR A 460 -1.70 11.37 21.40
N ILE A 461 -2.07 12.59 21.01
CA ILE A 461 -1.31 13.43 20.07
C ILE A 461 -0.83 14.69 20.78
N ASP A 462 0.48 14.89 20.82
CA ASP A 462 1.09 16.12 21.32
C ASP A 462 1.64 16.94 20.14
N THR A 463 0.95 18.04 19.84
CA THR A 463 1.39 19.08 18.90
C THR A 463 1.68 20.41 19.61
N ALA A 464 1.63 20.44 20.94
CA ALA A 464 1.95 21.62 21.74
C ALA A 464 3.47 21.75 22.00
N MET A 465 4.23 20.65 21.82
CA MET A 465 5.69 20.68 21.90
C MET A 465 6.30 21.62 20.86
N GLY A 466 7.44 22.18 21.15
CA GLY A 466 8.19 23.01 20.19
C GLY A 466 8.67 22.19 18.98
N VAL A 467 8.86 22.86 17.85
CA VAL A 467 9.35 22.21 16.61
C VAL A 467 10.66 21.47 16.85
N GLU A 468 11.59 22.02 17.63
CA GLU A 468 12.89 21.38 17.94
C GLU A 468 12.68 20.05 18.67
N GLN A 469 11.84 20.04 19.68
CA GLN A 469 11.54 18.82 20.43
C GLN A 469 10.90 17.75 19.55
N ALA A 470 9.98 18.14 18.66
CA ALA A 470 9.41 17.22 17.70
C ALA A 470 10.47 16.65 16.73
N ILE A 471 11.36 17.51 16.23
CA ILE A 471 12.46 17.09 15.34
C ILE A 471 13.44 16.14 16.06
N ASP A 472 13.68 16.32 17.34
CA ASP A 472 14.52 15.38 18.11
C ASP A 472 13.90 13.97 18.12
N HIS A 473 12.58 13.83 18.19
CA HIS A 473 11.92 12.53 18.05
C HIS A 473 12.13 11.92 16.64
N PHE A 474 12.07 12.72 15.58
CA PHE A 474 12.35 12.25 14.22
C PHE A 474 13.82 11.81 14.07
N ARG A 475 14.75 12.55 14.65
CA ARG A 475 16.19 12.24 14.63
C ARG A 475 16.53 10.99 15.43
N LEU A 476 15.90 10.80 16.58
CA LEU A 476 16.07 9.59 17.38
C LEU A 476 15.45 8.38 16.69
N GLY A 477 14.27 8.55 16.09
CA GLY A 477 13.58 7.48 15.39
C GLY A 477 13.33 6.24 16.26
N GLU A 478 12.99 6.44 17.55
CA GLU A 478 12.87 5.37 18.54
C GLU A 478 11.57 4.59 18.41
N ARG A 479 11.66 3.27 18.49
CA ARG A 479 10.51 2.38 18.62
C ARG A 479 10.84 1.19 19.52
N VAL A 480 9.83 0.48 19.98
CA VAL A 480 9.95 -0.83 20.60
C VAL A 480 9.61 -1.92 19.59
N ALA A 481 10.51 -2.88 19.42
CA ALA A 481 10.42 -3.94 18.42
C ALA A 481 9.31 -4.95 18.74
N ALA A 482 8.56 -5.35 17.73
CA ALA A 482 7.52 -6.38 17.84
C ALA A 482 8.03 -7.82 17.65
N GLY A 483 9.35 -8.01 17.41
CA GLY A 483 9.95 -9.34 17.20
C GLY A 483 9.81 -9.90 15.79
N SER A 484 9.31 -9.12 14.84
CA SER A 484 9.20 -9.52 13.42
C SER A 484 10.47 -9.25 12.59
N THR A 485 11.47 -8.64 13.19
CA THR A 485 12.80 -8.38 12.64
C THR A 485 13.85 -9.18 13.41
N SER A 486 15.14 -8.90 13.19
CA SER A 486 16.24 -9.53 13.94
C SER A 486 16.28 -9.14 15.43
N THR A 487 15.56 -8.09 15.82
CA THR A 487 15.54 -7.57 17.20
C THR A 487 14.48 -8.28 18.03
N HIS A 488 14.80 -8.58 19.28
CA HIS A 488 13.87 -9.24 20.21
C HIS A 488 12.65 -8.37 20.52
N ARG A 489 11.48 -9.00 20.65
CA ARG A 489 10.26 -8.32 21.07
C ARG A 489 10.46 -7.58 22.40
N GLY A 490 10.06 -6.31 22.44
CA GLY A 490 10.19 -5.47 23.62
C GLY A 490 11.50 -4.67 23.72
N ALA A 491 12.48 -4.96 22.87
CA ALA A 491 13.72 -4.18 22.82
C ALA A 491 13.52 -2.84 22.09
N LYS A 492 14.21 -1.79 22.59
CA LYS A 492 14.19 -0.46 21.97
C LYS A 492 15.20 -0.41 20.82
N GLU A 493 14.78 0.15 19.72
CA GLU A 493 15.58 0.41 18.52
C GLU A 493 15.51 1.89 18.17
N SER A 494 16.52 2.40 17.47
CA SER A 494 16.55 3.75 16.93
C SER A 494 16.87 3.72 15.44
N SER A 495 16.17 4.56 14.66
CA SER A 495 16.42 4.69 13.23
C SER A 495 16.24 6.15 12.84
N TYR A 496 17.32 6.81 12.43
CA TYR A 496 17.35 8.22 12.09
C TYR A 496 16.25 8.56 11.07
N TRP A 497 15.35 9.47 11.43
CA TRP A 497 14.11 9.76 10.70
C TRP A 497 13.20 8.54 10.48
N ALA A 498 13.31 7.55 11.38
CA ALA A 498 12.63 6.25 11.25
C ALA A 498 12.87 5.55 9.90
N ASN A 499 13.97 5.88 9.22
CA ASN A 499 14.31 5.40 7.88
C ASN A 499 15.56 4.52 7.88
N PRO A 500 15.39 3.17 7.91
CA PRO A 500 16.50 2.23 7.88
C PRO A 500 16.98 1.88 6.46
N PHE A 501 16.61 2.67 5.41
CA PHE A 501 16.86 2.32 4.00
C PHE A 501 17.40 3.51 3.18
N PRO A 502 18.73 3.78 3.19
CA PRO A 502 19.78 3.21 4.06
C PRO A 502 19.73 3.82 5.46
N LEU A 503 20.20 3.08 6.45
CA LEU A 503 20.39 3.60 7.80
C LEU A 503 21.59 4.55 7.80
N LEU A 504 21.35 5.85 7.94
CA LEU A 504 22.40 6.88 7.90
C LEU A 504 23.24 6.93 9.18
N ARG A 505 22.64 6.59 10.31
CA ARG A 505 23.26 6.49 11.63
C ARG A 505 22.84 5.20 12.31
N ASP A 506 23.74 4.59 13.06
CA ASP A 506 23.41 3.50 13.97
C ASP A 506 22.81 3.99 15.31
N ASN A 507 22.49 3.05 16.20
CA ASN A 507 21.92 3.34 17.52
C ASN A 507 22.86 4.16 18.42
N ASP A 508 24.17 4.06 18.20
CA ASP A 508 25.21 4.77 18.96
C ASP A 508 25.50 6.15 18.36
N GLY A 509 24.82 6.51 17.27
CA GLY A 509 24.99 7.78 16.57
C GLY A 509 26.16 7.80 15.59
N THR A 510 26.81 6.66 15.32
CA THR A 510 27.88 6.54 14.33
C THR A 510 27.31 6.74 12.93
N ILE A 511 27.95 7.60 12.13
CA ILE A 511 27.54 7.85 10.74
C ILE A 511 28.03 6.68 9.89
N LEU A 512 27.07 6.00 9.24
CA LEU A 512 27.34 4.81 8.41
C LEU A 512 27.63 5.16 6.94
N HIS A 513 27.05 6.28 6.45
CA HIS A 513 27.19 6.75 5.06
C HIS A 513 27.53 8.24 5.06
N PRO A 514 28.83 8.63 5.21
CA PRO A 514 29.21 10.03 5.41
C PRO A 514 28.72 10.99 4.32
N ASP A 515 28.88 10.64 3.04
CA ASP A 515 28.49 11.49 1.91
C ASP A 515 26.97 11.70 1.84
N LEU A 516 26.20 10.65 2.07
CA LEU A 516 24.73 10.73 2.09
C LEU A 516 24.25 11.49 3.31
N TYR A 517 24.88 11.26 4.46
CA TYR A 517 24.55 11.96 5.70
C TYR A 517 24.80 13.47 5.58
N GLU A 518 25.93 13.89 4.99
CA GLU A 518 26.23 15.29 4.75
C GLU A 518 25.16 15.94 3.86
N LYS A 519 24.82 15.32 2.74
CA LYS A 519 23.76 15.80 1.83
C LYS A 519 22.41 15.90 2.52
N PHE A 520 22.02 14.86 3.26
CA PHE A 520 20.78 14.84 4.02
C PHE A 520 20.75 15.94 5.07
N SER A 521 21.85 16.14 5.82
CA SER A 521 21.94 17.14 6.89
C SER A 521 21.77 18.57 6.38
N ILE A 522 22.29 18.88 5.18
CA ILE A 522 22.08 20.18 4.52
C ILE A 522 20.61 20.39 4.21
N THR A 523 19.96 19.38 3.61
CA THR A 523 18.54 19.43 3.27
C THR A 523 17.67 19.52 4.54
N GLU A 524 17.98 18.73 5.56
CA GLU A 524 17.29 18.74 6.86
C GLU A 524 17.37 20.12 7.53
N ALA A 525 18.55 20.73 7.57
CA ALA A 525 18.73 22.04 8.19
C ALA A 525 17.89 23.13 7.52
N GLY A 526 17.83 23.12 6.19
CA GLY A 526 16.96 24.01 5.41
C GLY A 526 15.49 23.77 5.72
N PHE A 527 15.06 22.51 5.71
CA PHE A 527 13.69 22.11 6.01
C PHE A 527 13.24 22.54 7.41
N ILE A 528 14.08 22.30 8.44
CA ILE A 528 13.76 22.69 9.81
C ILE A 528 13.62 24.20 9.94
N GLY A 529 14.49 24.97 9.26
CA GLY A 529 14.40 26.43 9.24
C GLY A 529 13.05 26.92 8.73
N ASP A 530 12.60 26.41 7.57
CA ASP A 530 11.31 26.75 7.00
C ASP A 530 10.13 26.19 7.79
N LEU A 531 10.28 24.98 8.36
CA LEU A 531 9.24 24.34 9.18
C LEU A 531 8.85 25.19 10.40
N ARG A 532 9.83 25.81 11.07
CA ARG A 532 9.58 26.76 12.18
C ARG A 532 8.67 27.91 11.75
N ALA A 533 8.96 28.49 10.60
CA ALA A 533 8.15 29.59 10.06
C ALA A 533 6.73 29.15 9.68
N LEU A 534 6.59 27.96 9.09
CA LEU A 534 5.30 27.40 8.70
C LEU A 534 4.44 27.05 9.94
N VAL A 535 5.06 26.50 11.00
CA VAL A 535 4.37 26.22 12.27
C VAL A 535 3.91 27.51 12.95
N ALA A 536 4.77 28.53 13.00
CA ALA A 536 4.42 29.84 13.56
C ALA A 536 3.26 30.52 12.81
N ARG A 537 3.15 30.28 11.50
CA ARG A 537 2.02 30.76 10.66
C ARG A 537 0.79 29.86 10.73
N GLY A 538 0.86 28.76 11.46
CA GLY A 538 -0.23 27.79 11.52
C GLY A 538 -0.48 27.05 10.20
N GLU A 539 0.50 26.99 9.29
CA GLU A 539 0.37 26.31 7.99
C GLU A 539 0.59 24.79 8.08
N ILE A 540 1.38 24.33 9.06
CA ILE A 540 1.62 22.93 9.36
C ILE A 540 1.57 22.68 10.86
N LYS A 541 1.20 21.46 11.27
CA LYS A 541 1.34 20.95 12.64
C LYS A 541 2.41 19.87 12.66
N VAL A 542 3.28 19.94 13.68
CA VAL A 542 4.35 18.97 13.92
C VAL A 542 4.25 18.48 15.35
N GLY A 543 4.49 17.21 15.59
CA GLY A 543 4.40 16.65 16.95
C GLY A 543 4.64 15.14 16.99
N VAL A 544 4.14 14.53 18.08
CA VAL A 544 4.23 13.08 18.34
C VAL A 544 2.84 12.50 18.49
N ALA A 545 2.62 11.32 17.91
CA ALA A 545 1.43 10.51 18.09
C ALA A 545 1.80 9.21 18.82
N HIS A 546 1.09 8.90 19.90
CA HIS A 546 1.36 7.76 20.77
C HIS A 546 0.40 6.61 20.47
N SER A 547 0.82 5.65 19.65
CA SER A 547 0.01 4.47 19.32
C SER A 547 -0.10 3.45 20.47
N GLN A 548 0.88 3.46 21.38
CA GLN A 548 0.97 2.60 22.56
C GLN A 548 0.90 1.09 22.27
N LEU A 549 1.05 0.65 21.01
CA LEU A 549 0.95 -0.75 20.60
C LEU A 549 1.94 -1.69 21.32
N MET A 550 3.10 -1.16 21.67
CA MET A 550 4.15 -1.92 22.36
C MET A 550 4.30 -1.53 23.83
N ALA A 551 3.43 -0.66 24.34
CA ALA A 551 3.50 -0.20 25.74
C ALA A 551 3.36 -1.36 26.74
N GLY A 552 2.55 -2.37 26.43
CA GLY A 552 2.34 -3.53 27.26
C GLY A 552 3.54 -4.49 27.35
N VAL A 553 4.45 -4.47 26.36
CA VAL A 553 5.64 -5.36 26.35
C VAL A 553 6.94 -4.61 26.61
N TYR A 554 6.92 -3.27 26.62
CA TYR A 554 8.09 -2.48 26.92
C TYR A 554 8.44 -2.58 28.40
N SER A 555 9.67 -3.04 28.71
CA SER A 555 10.09 -3.42 30.07
C SER A 555 10.06 -2.27 31.08
N GLU A 556 10.20 -1.02 30.61
CA GLU A 556 10.16 0.17 31.48
C GLU A 556 8.73 0.55 31.92
N ASN A 557 7.69 -0.01 31.25
CA ASN A 557 6.30 0.21 31.63
C ASN A 557 5.88 -0.82 32.71
N SER A 558 6.03 -0.45 33.98
CA SER A 558 5.62 -1.27 35.10
C SER A 558 4.10 -1.34 35.26
N ASP A 559 3.61 -2.34 36.00
CA ASP A 559 2.18 -2.46 36.33
C ASP A 559 1.66 -1.24 37.12
N GLU A 560 2.55 -0.60 37.94
CA GLU A 560 2.23 0.64 38.63
C GLU A 560 2.10 1.83 37.67
N ALA A 561 2.89 1.86 36.59
CA ALA A 561 2.76 2.87 35.53
C ALA A 561 1.44 2.69 34.76
N LEU A 562 1.06 1.46 34.44
CA LEU A 562 -0.23 1.14 33.82
C LEU A 562 -1.39 1.62 34.71
N ALA A 563 -1.37 1.29 35.99
CA ALA A 563 -2.40 1.70 36.94
C ALA A 563 -2.49 3.23 37.09
N ARG A 564 -1.36 3.94 37.14
CA ARG A 564 -1.34 5.42 37.16
C ARG A 564 -1.95 6.03 35.89
N CYS A 565 -1.79 5.37 34.74
CA CYS A 565 -2.39 5.79 33.48
C CYS A 565 -3.87 5.36 33.34
N GLY A 566 -4.41 4.67 34.34
CA GLY A 566 -5.82 4.25 34.37
C GLY A 566 -6.12 2.93 33.68
N TYR A 567 -5.10 2.15 33.30
CA TYR A 567 -5.25 0.84 32.68
C TYR A 567 -5.21 -0.29 33.70
N ALA A 568 -6.14 -1.25 33.58
CA ALA A 568 -6.19 -2.40 34.47
C ALA A 568 -5.08 -3.43 34.19
N ASN A 569 -4.66 -3.54 32.94
CA ASN A 569 -3.62 -4.46 32.48
C ASN A 569 -3.10 -4.06 31.09
N ARG A 570 -2.13 -4.82 30.59
CA ARG A 570 -1.47 -4.59 29.29
C ARG A 570 -2.38 -4.81 28.10
N ASP A 571 -3.28 -5.79 28.19
CA ASP A 571 -4.22 -6.13 27.10
C ASP A 571 -5.21 -4.99 26.88
N GLU A 572 -5.58 -4.28 27.96
CA GLU A 572 -6.47 -3.11 27.86
C GLU A 572 -5.82 -1.97 27.08
N VAL A 573 -4.50 -1.76 27.22
CA VAL A 573 -3.77 -0.75 26.43
C VAL A 573 -3.81 -1.13 24.95
N GLU A 574 -3.44 -2.37 24.61
CA GLU A 574 -3.42 -2.85 23.23
C GLU A 574 -4.81 -2.74 22.56
N LEU A 575 -5.87 -2.97 23.33
CA LEU A 575 -7.24 -2.91 22.82
C LEU A 575 -7.73 -1.46 22.57
N LYS A 576 -7.48 -0.55 23.54
CA LYS A 576 -8.06 0.81 23.53
C LYS A 576 -7.20 1.85 22.80
N ALA A 577 -5.87 1.69 22.82
CA ALA A 577 -4.97 2.72 22.33
C ALA A 577 -5.13 3.06 20.84
N PRO A 578 -5.31 2.10 19.93
CA PRO A 578 -5.49 2.41 18.50
C PRO A 578 -6.78 3.20 18.22
N GLU A 579 -7.87 2.91 18.93
CA GLU A 579 -9.13 3.64 18.75
C GLU A 579 -9.04 5.08 19.26
N ARG A 580 -8.44 5.28 20.46
CA ARG A 580 -8.18 6.63 21.00
C ARG A 580 -7.31 7.48 20.07
N LEU A 581 -6.23 6.90 19.53
CA LEU A 581 -5.38 7.63 18.59
C LEU A 581 -6.14 7.99 17.31
N ALA A 582 -6.98 7.11 16.80
CA ALA A 582 -7.79 7.39 15.62
C ALA A 582 -8.81 8.53 15.89
N GLU A 583 -9.46 8.55 17.06
CA GLU A 583 -10.37 9.63 17.48
C GLU A 583 -9.64 10.97 17.58
N ASP A 584 -8.50 11.02 18.27
CA ASP A 584 -7.68 12.23 18.42
C ASP A 584 -7.17 12.74 17.06
N LEU A 585 -6.83 11.83 16.14
CA LEU A 585 -6.39 12.20 14.79
C LEU A 585 -7.54 12.78 13.96
N ILE A 586 -8.74 12.21 14.06
CA ILE A 586 -9.94 12.76 13.42
C ILE A 586 -10.20 14.20 13.92
N ASP A 587 -10.10 14.44 15.22
CA ASP A 587 -10.29 15.76 15.79
C ASP A 587 -9.19 16.74 15.35
N LEU A 588 -7.94 16.32 15.30
CA LEU A 588 -6.85 17.13 14.77
C LEU A 588 -7.08 17.50 13.29
N ILE A 589 -7.50 16.54 12.45
CA ILE A 589 -7.80 16.79 11.03
C ILE A 589 -8.92 17.81 10.88
N LYS A 590 -10.02 17.68 11.65
CA LYS A 590 -11.14 18.61 11.65
C LYS A 590 -10.71 20.02 12.08
N ALA A 591 -9.91 20.13 13.13
CA ALA A 591 -9.36 21.41 13.60
C ALA A 591 -8.45 22.05 12.53
N ARG A 592 -7.61 21.25 11.86
CA ARG A 592 -6.76 21.70 10.75
C ARG A 592 -7.59 22.20 9.57
N ALA A 593 -8.67 21.50 9.24
CA ALA A 593 -9.57 21.87 8.16
C ALA A 593 -10.24 23.23 8.42
N LYS A 594 -10.72 23.48 9.64
CA LYS A 594 -11.26 24.79 10.05
C LYS A 594 -10.22 25.89 9.85
N ALA A 595 -9.02 25.71 10.41
CA ALA A 595 -7.94 26.70 10.31
C ALA A 595 -7.51 26.94 8.85
N LYS A 596 -7.46 25.90 8.02
CA LYS A 596 -7.13 26.02 6.58
C LYS A 596 -8.22 26.76 5.82
N ARG A 597 -9.49 26.46 6.09
CA ARG A 597 -10.64 27.15 5.50
C ARG A 597 -10.61 28.65 5.80
N GLU A 598 -10.37 29.02 7.07
CA GLU A 598 -10.26 30.43 7.50
C GLU A 598 -9.15 31.18 6.76
N ARG A 599 -7.96 30.58 6.64
CA ARG A 599 -6.83 31.16 5.87
C ARG A 599 -7.15 31.36 4.39
N LEU A 600 -7.99 30.49 3.81
CA LEU A 600 -8.41 30.55 2.42
C LEU A 600 -9.65 31.44 2.17
N GLY A 601 -10.09 32.20 3.16
CA GLY A 601 -11.16 33.20 3.02
C GLY A 601 -12.55 32.73 3.46
N GLY A 602 -12.66 31.58 4.13
CA GLY A 602 -13.88 31.16 4.87
C GLY A 602 -15.06 30.64 4.04
N SER A 603 -15.09 30.85 2.72
CA SER A 603 -16.23 30.48 1.85
C SER A 603 -16.05 29.15 1.11
N ILE A 604 -14.93 28.45 1.31
CA ILE A 604 -14.64 27.20 0.63
C ILE A 604 -15.45 26.06 1.21
N ALA A 605 -16.12 25.28 0.36
CA ALA A 605 -16.99 24.17 0.77
C ALA A 605 -16.21 22.91 1.14
N GLU A 606 -14.96 22.77 0.64
CA GLU A 606 -14.13 21.57 0.82
C GLU A 606 -12.65 21.94 0.93
N VAL A 607 -11.91 21.29 1.80
CA VAL A 607 -10.46 21.39 1.92
C VAL A 607 -9.84 20.01 1.98
N SER A 608 -8.60 19.90 1.50
CA SER A 608 -7.79 18.68 1.62
C SER A 608 -6.79 18.84 2.77
N ILE A 609 -6.65 17.82 3.60
CA ILE A 609 -5.69 17.75 4.72
C ILE A 609 -4.81 16.53 4.50
N THR A 610 -3.49 16.75 4.38
CA THR A 610 -2.51 15.68 4.19
C THR A 610 -1.72 15.46 5.47
N VAL A 611 -1.77 14.22 5.97
CA VAL A 611 -1.17 13.80 7.23
C VAL A 611 -0.11 12.74 6.94
N ALA A 612 1.12 12.97 7.37
CA ALA A 612 2.18 11.98 7.37
C ALA A 612 2.48 11.50 8.79
N LEU A 613 2.40 10.19 9.00
CA LEU A 613 2.73 9.48 10.23
C LEU A 613 4.09 8.80 10.03
N ILE A 614 5.15 9.40 10.58
CA ILE A 614 6.52 8.90 10.44
C ILE A 614 6.80 7.87 11.53
N GLY A 615 7.27 6.70 11.13
CA GLY A 615 7.63 5.65 12.06
C GLY A 615 8.08 4.41 11.30
N ASP A 616 8.91 3.60 11.92
CA ASP A 616 9.33 2.31 11.36
C ASP A 616 8.17 1.29 11.39
N SER A 617 8.42 0.08 10.90
CA SER A 617 7.42 -0.99 10.87
C SER A 617 6.81 -1.23 12.27
N ARG A 618 5.48 -1.45 12.33
CA ARG A 618 4.71 -1.70 13.56
C ARG A 618 4.75 -0.57 14.60
N THR A 619 4.81 0.66 14.15
CA THR A 619 4.58 1.81 15.02
C THR A 619 3.11 2.22 15.12
N GLY A 620 2.20 1.52 14.44
CA GLY A 620 0.76 1.75 14.52
C GLY A 620 0.16 2.56 13.38
N LYS A 621 0.92 2.80 12.30
CA LYS A 621 0.44 3.61 11.15
C LYS A 621 -0.77 2.99 10.46
N SER A 622 -0.65 1.73 10.05
CA SER A 622 -1.72 1.02 9.33
C SER A 622 -2.91 0.70 10.23
N GLU A 623 -2.65 0.31 11.49
CA GLU A 623 -3.68 0.06 12.49
C GLU A 623 -4.50 1.33 12.78
N THR A 624 -3.84 2.50 12.84
CA THR A 624 -4.54 3.79 13.01
C THR A 624 -5.42 4.10 11.81
N ALA A 625 -4.92 3.90 10.59
CA ALA A 625 -5.68 4.12 9.37
C ALA A 625 -6.93 3.21 9.30
N GLU A 626 -6.79 1.92 9.64
CA GLU A 626 -7.91 0.97 9.72
C GLU A 626 -8.96 1.39 10.74
N LYS A 627 -8.55 1.83 11.93
CA LYS A 627 -9.47 2.31 12.96
C LYS A 627 -10.21 3.58 12.53
N MET A 628 -9.51 4.51 11.89
CA MET A 628 -10.13 5.72 11.34
C MET A 628 -11.17 5.38 10.26
N GLU A 629 -10.87 4.43 9.38
CA GLU A 629 -11.81 3.94 8.37
C GLU A 629 -13.09 3.42 9.04
N GLY A 630 -12.94 2.58 10.07
CA GLY A 630 -14.07 2.04 10.83
C GLY A 630 -14.91 3.14 11.51
N LEU A 631 -14.25 4.08 12.20
CA LEU A 631 -14.92 5.17 12.90
C LEU A 631 -15.64 6.15 11.96
N LEU A 632 -15.06 6.40 10.79
CA LEU A 632 -15.61 7.29 9.77
C LEU A 632 -16.63 6.58 8.86
N SER A 633 -16.77 5.26 8.97
CA SER A 633 -17.56 4.41 8.07
C SER A 633 -17.22 4.69 6.58
N LEU A 634 -15.95 4.94 6.31
CA LEU A 634 -15.41 5.13 4.95
C LEU A 634 -14.81 3.81 4.47
N ASN A 635 -14.72 3.60 3.17
CA ASN A 635 -13.91 2.53 2.60
C ASN A 635 -12.57 3.12 2.17
N LEU A 636 -11.47 2.50 2.57
CA LEU A 636 -10.17 2.75 1.95
C LEU A 636 -10.28 2.36 0.47
N VAL A 637 -10.11 3.34 -0.39
CA VAL A 637 -10.12 3.15 -1.85
C VAL A 637 -8.69 2.94 -2.30
#